data_dabee0aa40b0ff7d130b24325a5e7ade
#
_entry.id   dabee0aa40b0ff7d130b24325a5e7ade
#
_cell.length_a   1.000
_cell.length_b   1.000
_cell.length_c   1.000
_cell.angle_alpha   90.00
_cell.angle_beta   90.00
_cell.angle_gamma   90.00
#
_symmetry.space_group_name_H-M   'P 1'
#
loop_
_entity.id
_entity.type
_entity.pdbx_description
1 polymer ?
#
loop_
_entity_poly.entity_id
_entity_poly.type
_entity_poly.pdbx_seq_one_letter_code
_entity_poly.pdbx_strand_id
1 'polypeptide(L)'
;MVDRNQVVEMFEHAYSNYMEHAYPADELMPLSCRGRVRGLEPSRGDVDDALGKFSLTLIDTLDTLVVLNKLDEFEDAVRKVILNVQFDNDIVVSVFETNIRVLGGLLGGHVMATMLKNHGKKMHWYKDQLLYMAKDIGYRLLPAFNTTSGLPYPRVNLKHGILSPLSRTGTESDTCTACAGTMILEFAALSRLTGESIFEEYARRAMDFLWEKRQRGSDLVGTVINIHNGAWIRRDSGVGAGIDSYYEYLLKAYILLGDDVYLERFNTHYAAIMKYISQPPLLLDVHMHNPTINARKWMDSLLAFFPGLQVLKGDLQPAIETHEMLYQVTQRHKFLPEAFTTEFAVHWAQHPLRPEFIESTYFLYKATKDPYYLHVGKSVVDSLNQHARVPCGFAAVQDVRTGNHEDRMDSFFLAEMFKYLYLLFAEKSELPFNIDDYVFTTEAHLLPLALATVCQTCSKNITSMELESKDRGILSHTCPSAQTLFPNNPSYARKIRETYRDIVPDASLWTSAEREKCMEPSRPSELSSLQAKDFVSSGMEHVEILKQMGFTVVSTNDGRIQLTHTPDQAASSQNGQHGLKFIAEIIELAQAQTKAEMASFAVQIISPPFLGQVVLAAGPAHFGMDLTKQEHWVKGSLTKAIPYTACLDVTNSDEVFGKIVLAQRGDCMFTNKARNLQKVGAIGAVIIDNVEGSSSGASPVFQMAGDGENTTDITIPLLFLFHKEGTILLDALNENQNVDVLLMEKSKQLGQENKDEERTIAEITIHIQVDSVDPQVAQLELGISSQSCPGPESAEHSDENADRLREAQSQEVAAKQEETEDHTSAPLDWREEMDAFEGTNKDEL
;
A
#
# COMPACT_ATOMS: atom_id res chain seq x y z
N MET A 1 -19.14 -3.48 31.88
CA MET A 1 -18.96 -4.84 32.45
C MET A 1 -19.44 -5.94 31.50
N VAL A 2 -20.67 -5.89 30.97
CA VAL A 2 -21.17 -6.96 30.07
C VAL A 2 -20.32 -7.06 28.82
N ASP A 3 -20.10 -5.97 28.11
CA ASP A 3 -19.35 -5.96 26.85
C ASP A 3 -17.89 -6.37 27.04
N ARG A 4 -17.24 -5.90 28.12
CA ARG A 4 -15.86 -6.35 28.45
C ARG A 4 -15.79 -7.87 28.68
N ASN A 5 -16.72 -8.46 29.43
CA ASN A 5 -16.73 -9.91 29.68
C ASN A 5 -16.99 -10.70 28.38
N GLN A 6 -17.78 -10.13 27.48
CA GLN A 6 -17.99 -10.71 26.16
C GLN A 6 -16.69 -10.70 25.33
N VAL A 7 -15.92 -9.62 25.39
CA VAL A 7 -14.60 -9.53 24.73
C VAL A 7 -13.64 -10.58 25.28
N VAL A 8 -13.61 -10.77 26.60
CA VAL A 8 -12.78 -11.81 27.25
C VAL A 8 -13.19 -13.22 26.79
N GLU A 9 -14.49 -13.50 26.73
CA GLU A 9 -15.00 -14.79 26.24
C GLU A 9 -14.62 -15.04 24.76
N MET A 10 -14.74 -14.01 23.92
CA MET A 10 -14.36 -14.09 22.51
C MET A 10 -12.85 -14.33 22.35
N PHE A 11 -12.03 -13.66 23.14
CA PHE A 11 -10.59 -13.89 23.17
C PHE A 11 -10.27 -15.33 23.62
N GLU A 12 -10.89 -15.82 24.71
CA GLU A 12 -10.71 -17.19 25.19
C GLU A 12 -11.11 -18.20 24.12
N HIS A 13 -12.21 -17.96 23.40
CA HIS A 13 -12.61 -18.80 22.28
C HIS A 13 -11.56 -18.85 21.18
N ALA A 14 -11.01 -17.70 20.75
CA ALA A 14 -10.00 -17.66 19.71
C ALA A 14 -8.66 -18.25 20.18
N TYR A 15 -8.17 -17.85 21.36
CA TYR A 15 -6.89 -18.27 21.90
C TYR A 15 -6.85 -19.77 22.24
N SER A 16 -7.88 -20.29 22.90
CA SER A 16 -7.94 -21.71 23.23
C SER A 16 -7.96 -22.58 21.99
N ASN A 17 -8.71 -22.18 20.94
CA ASN A 17 -8.73 -22.92 19.68
C ASN A 17 -7.38 -22.87 18.96
N TYR A 18 -6.64 -21.73 19.01
CA TYR A 18 -5.28 -21.68 18.50
C TYR A 18 -4.37 -22.64 19.27
N MET A 19 -4.43 -22.63 20.60
CA MET A 19 -3.58 -23.48 21.44
C MET A 19 -3.88 -24.97 21.28
N GLU A 20 -5.15 -25.35 21.09
CA GLU A 20 -5.59 -26.75 20.99
C GLU A 20 -5.37 -27.34 19.59
N HIS A 21 -5.63 -26.53 18.52
CA HIS A 21 -5.71 -27.04 17.15
C HIS A 21 -4.55 -26.61 16.26
N ALA A 22 -3.89 -25.50 16.56
CA ALA A 22 -2.87 -24.94 15.70
C ALA A 22 -1.46 -24.97 16.29
N TYR A 23 -1.30 -24.65 17.59
CA TYR A 23 0.02 -24.61 18.20
C TYR A 23 0.76 -25.95 18.01
N PRO A 24 2.07 -25.97 17.59
CA PRO A 24 3.00 -24.84 17.48
C PRO A 24 3.07 -24.18 16.10
N ALA A 25 2.10 -24.37 15.21
CA ALA A 25 2.07 -23.66 13.93
C ALA A 25 1.90 -22.13 14.14
N ASP A 26 2.28 -21.36 13.11
CA ASP A 26 2.28 -19.90 13.20
C ASP A 26 0.87 -19.30 13.31
N GLU A 27 -0.12 -19.85 12.59
CA GLU A 27 -1.50 -19.35 12.55
C GLU A 27 -2.53 -20.49 12.62
N LEU A 28 -3.73 -20.14 13.06
CA LEU A 28 -4.91 -21.03 13.03
C LEU A 28 -5.66 -20.91 11.70
N MET A 29 -6.06 -22.04 11.14
CA MET A 29 -7.04 -22.18 10.07
C MET A 29 -8.38 -22.55 10.71
N PRO A 30 -9.28 -21.56 10.97
CA PRO A 30 -10.41 -21.75 11.87
C PRO A 30 -11.58 -22.55 11.28
N LEU A 31 -11.66 -22.68 9.95
CA LEU A 31 -12.69 -23.49 9.30
C LEU A 31 -12.31 -24.97 9.27
N SER A 32 -11.02 -25.28 9.10
CA SER A 32 -10.50 -26.66 9.09
C SER A 32 -9.99 -27.12 10.46
N CYS A 33 -9.98 -26.26 11.48
CA CYS A 33 -9.53 -26.54 12.85
C CYS A 33 -8.12 -27.14 12.89
N ARG A 34 -7.16 -26.50 12.23
CA ARG A 34 -5.76 -26.93 12.17
C ARG A 34 -4.80 -25.77 12.03
N GLY A 35 -3.53 -26.01 12.33
CA GLY A 35 -2.48 -25.03 12.15
C GLY A 35 -2.08 -24.85 10.69
N ARG A 36 -1.77 -23.61 10.29
CA ARG A 36 -1.17 -23.30 8.99
C ARG A 36 0.34 -23.50 9.07
N VAL A 37 0.85 -24.36 8.19
CA VAL A 37 2.28 -24.63 8.06
C VAL A 37 2.77 -24.20 6.69
N ARG A 38 3.67 -23.21 6.65
CA ARG A 38 4.25 -22.71 5.40
C ARG A 38 4.94 -23.83 4.63
N GLY A 39 4.57 -23.94 3.34
CA GLY A 39 5.06 -24.96 2.41
C GLY A 39 4.25 -26.25 2.37
N LEU A 40 3.30 -26.48 3.29
CA LEU A 40 2.32 -27.56 3.21
C LEU A 40 0.99 -27.09 2.64
N GLU A 41 0.62 -25.84 2.92
CA GLU A 41 -0.60 -25.21 2.39
C GLU A 41 -0.30 -24.42 1.13
N PRO A 42 -1.32 -24.18 0.26
CA PRO A 42 -1.18 -23.28 -0.88
C PRO A 42 -0.67 -21.91 -0.44
N SER A 43 0.30 -21.36 -1.19
CA SER A 43 0.89 -20.07 -0.86
C SER A 43 -0.10 -18.93 -1.04
N ARG A 44 -0.16 -18.02 -0.07
CA ARG A 44 -0.89 -16.75 -0.13
C ARG A 44 -0.01 -15.60 -0.64
N GLY A 45 1.14 -15.91 -1.28
CA GLY A 45 2.11 -14.90 -1.72
C GLY A 45 2.87 -14.28 -0.55
N ASP A 46 3.03 -12.97 -0.59
CA ASP A 46 3.80 -12.18 0.40
C ASP A 46 3.24 -12.28 1.83
N VAL A 47 1.95 -12.57 1.99
CA VAL A 47 1.32 -12.77 3.31
C VAL A 47 1.96 -13.93 4.07
N ASP A 48 2.36 -15.00 3.37
CA ASP A 48 3.02 -16.16 4.01
C ASP A 48 4.46 -15.86 4.45
N ASP A 49 5.05 -14.74 4.05
CA ASP A 49 6.40 -14.34 4.49
C ASP A 49 6.44 -13.86 5.95
N ALA A 50 5.29 -13.67 6.60
CA ALA A 50 5.17 -13.51 8.05
C ALA A 50 5.40 -14.83 8.81
N LEU A 51 5.25 -15.99 8.14
CA LEU A 51 5.30 -17.30 8.77
C LEU A 51 6.72 -17.87 8.75
N GLY A 52 7.34 -17.94 9.91
CA GLY A 52 8.74 -18.37 10.08
C GLY A 52 8.92 -19.70 10.82
N LYS A 53 7.83 -20.43 11.12
CA LYS A 53 7.81 -21.64 11.99
C LYS A 53 8.29 -21.33 13.40
N PHE A 54 7.83 -20.24 13.98
CA PHE A 54 8.20 -19.76 15.30
C PHE A 54 7.00 -19.53 16.24
N SER A 55 5.85 -20.16 15.95
CA SER A 55 4.61 -19.99 16.72
C SER A 55 4.17 -18.53 16.80
N LEU A 56 4.08 -17.88 15.64
CA LEU A 56 3.86 -16.44 15.48
C LEU A 56 2.73 -15.93 16.37
N THR A 57 1.54 -16.53 16.30
CA THR A 57 0.35 -16.09 17.06
C THR A 57 0.59 -16.15 18.58
N LEU A 58 1.37 -17.12 19.08
CA LEU A 58 1.68 -17.21 20.51
C LEU A 58 2.56 -16.04 20.97
N ILE A 59 3.61 -15.70 20.18
CA ILE A 59 4.52 -14.59 20.50
C ILE A 59 3.75 -13.26 20.43
N ASP A 60 2.99 -13.06 19.39
CA ASP A 60 2.23 -11.84 19.09
C ASP A 60 1.15 -11.55 20.13
N THR A 61 0.63 -12.61 20.80
CA THR A 61 -0.43 -12.49 21.81
C THR A 61 0.11 -12.24 23.25
N LEU A 62 1.41 -12.33 23.51
CA LEU A 62 1.98 -12.35 24.87
C LEU A 62 1.49 -11.20 25.76
N ASP A 63 1.66 -9.96 25.32
CA ASP A 63 1.28 -8.82 26.14
C ASP A 63 -0.25 -8.59 26.19
N THR A 64 -1.00 -9.07 25.19
CA THR A 64 -2.47 -9.10 25.23
C THR A 64 -3.01 -9.94 26.40
N LEU A 65 -2.39 -11.09 26.69
CA LEU A 65 -2.73 -11.91 27.85
C LEU A 65 -2.63 -11.12 29.16
N VAL A 66 -1.59 -10.29 29.29
CA VAL A 66 -1.42 -9.45 30.48
C VAL A 66 -2.45 -8.32 30.52
N VAL A 67 -2.74 -7.66 29.41
CA VAL A 67 -3.79 -6.63 29.30
C VAL A 67 -5.15 -7.18 29.73
N LEU A 68 -5.51 -8.40 29.30
CA LEU A 68 -6.74 -9.08 29.66
C LEU A 68 -6.70 -9.72 31.07
N ASN A 69 -5.64 -9.49 31.84
CA ASN A 69 -5.41 -10.06 33.19
C ASN A 69 -5.39 -11.60 33.23
N LYS A 70 -4.95 -12.24 32.12
CA LYS A 70 -4.76 -13.68 31.97
C LYS A 70 -3.34 -14.07 32.37
N LEU A 71 -2.99 -13.89 33.64
CA LEU A 71 -1.60 -13.98 34.12
C LEU A 71 -1.06 -15.40 34.17
N ASP A 72 -1.92 -16.41 34.35
CA ASP A 72 -1.51 -17.81 34.35
C ASP A 72 -1.24 -18.30 32.93
N GLU A 73 -2.09 -17.93 31.99
CA GLU A 73 -1.93 -18.19 30.57
C GLU A 73 -0.69 -17.48 30.01
N PHE A 74 -0.42 -16.24 30.46
CA PHE A 74 0.81 -15.53 30.10
C PHE A 74 2.06 -16.26 30.55
N GLU A 75 2.11 -16.69 31.83
CA GLU A 75 3.26 -17.45 32.36
C GLU A 75 3.48 -18.75 31.59
N ASP A 76 2.43 -19.48 31.27
CA ASP A 76 2.47 -20.69 30.46
C ASP A 76 2.93 -20.42 29.03
N ALA A 77 2.40 -19.35 28.39
CA ALA A 77 2.79 -18.93 27.05
C ALA A 77 4.30 -18.59 26.99
N VAL A 78 4.80 -17.80 27.94
CA VAL A 78 6.23 -17.47 28.02
C VAL A 78 7.09 -18.72 28.15
N ARG A 79 6.69 -19.68 29.00
CA ARG A 79 7.42 -20.96 29.13
C ARG A 79 7.45 -21.74 27.81
N LYS A 80 6.32 -21.79 27.10
CA LYS A 80 6.20 -22.47 25.80
C LYS A 80 7.08 -21.81 24.74
N VAL A 81 7.10 -20.46 24.69
CA VAL A 81 7.96 -19.71 23.77
C VAL A 81 9.43 -20.03 24.03
N ILE A 82 9.89 -19.94 25.27
CA ILE A 82 11.29 -20.19 25.64
C ILE A 82 11.72 -21.64 25.33
N LEU A 83 10.83 -22.62 25.50
CA LEU A 83 11.16 -24.03 25.32
C LEU A 83 11.10 -24.49 23.86
N ASN A 84 10.20 -23.93 23.05
CA ASN A 84 9.84 -24.53 21.77
C ASN A 84 10.13 -23.65 20.55
N VAL A 85 10.39 -22.34 20.75
CA VAL A 85 10.65 -21.42 19.63
C VAL A 85 12.16 -21.32 19.38
N GLN A 86 12.54 -21.44 18.10
CA GLN A 86 13.90 -21.27 17.61
C GLN A 86 13.87 -20.42 16.34
N PHE A 87 14.92 -19.62 16.12
CA PHE A 87 15.00 -18.71 14.97
C PHE A 87 16.05 -19.10 13.93
N ASP A 88 16.77 -20.21 14.10
CA ASP A 88 17.78 -20.70 13.16
C ASP A 88 17.19 -21.51 11.99
N ASN A 89 15.92 -21.29 11.70
CA ASN A 89 15.19 -21.97 10.63
C ASN A 89 15.71 -21.52 9.25
N ASP A 90 15.93 -22.49 8.36
CA ASP A 90 16.23 -22.22 6.94
C ASP A 90 14.94 -21.82 6.21
N ILE A 91 14.51 -20.60 6.45
CA ILE A 91 13.28 -20.02 5.89
C ILE A 91 13.47 -18.53 5.61
N VAL A 92 12.94 -18.08 4.49
CA VAL A 92 12.93 -16.66 4.12
C VAL A 92 11.69 -16.02 4.72
N VAL A 93 11.85 -14.94 5.49
CA VAL A 93 10.77 -14.20 6.11
C VAL A 93 10.79 -12.72 5.71
N SER A 94 9.66 -12.04 5.85
CA SER A 94 9.57 -10.59 5.75
C SER A 94 10.30 -9.94 6.92
N VAL A 95 11.22 -9.01 6.63
CA VAL A 95 11.94 -8.24 7.65
C VAL A 95 10.95 -7.37 8.45
N PHE A 96 10.01 -6.74 7.77
CA PHE A 96 8.97 -5.89 8.35
C PHE A 96 8.06 -6.68 9.29
N GLU A 97 7.41 -7.74 8.81
CA GLU A 97 6.47 -8.54 9.61
C GLU A 97 7.16 -9.19 10.82
N THR A 98 8.39 -9.71 10.62
CA THR A 98 9.16 -10.31 11.72
C THR A 98 9.54 -9.26 12.77
N ASN A 99 9.84 -8.03 12.37
CA ASN A 99 10.11 -6.95 13.30
C ASN A 99 8.87 -6.60 14.15
N ILE A 100 7.76 -6.25 13.49
CA ILE A 100 6.59 -5.72 14.21
C ILE A 100 5.92 -6.79 15.09
N ARG A 101 5.81 -8.04 14.63
CA ARG A 101 5.10 -9.12 15.33
C ARG A 101 6.00 -9.93 16.25
N VAL A 102 7.14 -10.42 15.74
CA VAL A 102 7.99 -11.32 16.54
C VAL A 102 8.87 -10.55 17.48
N LEU A 103 9.66 -9.61 16.97
CA LEU A 103 10.51 -8.78 17.83
C LEU A 103 9.67 -7.92 18.77
N GLY A 104 8.62 -7.27 18.26
CA GLY A 104 7.68 -6.49 19.05
C GLY A 104 7.01 -7.32 20.14
N GLY A 105 6.47 -8.50 19.80
CA GLY A 105 5.83 -9.42 20.76
C GLY A 105 6.78 -9.93 21.84
N LEU A 106 8.04 -10.25 21.50
CA LEU A 106 9.06 -10.64 22.47
C LEU A 106 9.43 -9.49 23.40
N LEU A 107 9.55 -8.26 22.89
CA LEU A 107 9.84 -7.06 23.69
C LEU A 107 8.67 -6.70 24.60
N GLY A 108 7.43 -6.70 24.08
CA GLY A 108 6.22 -6.51 24.87
C GLY A 108 6.08 -7.57 25.98
N GLY A 109 6.28 -8.85 25.60
CA GLY A 109 6.30 -9.96 26.56
C GLY A 109 7.37 -9.82 27.63
N HIS A 110 8.62 -9.40 27.28
CA HIS A 110 9.69 -9.14 28.22
C HIS A 110 9.33 -8.00 29.20
N VAL A 111 8.82 -6.89 28.68
CA VAL A 111 8.40 -5.74 29.48
C VAL A 111 7.33 -6.14 30.48
N MET A 112 6.30 -6.88 30.03
CA MET A 112 5.24 -7.36 30.91
C MET A 112 5.74 -8.39 31.93
N ALA A 113 6.61 -9.32 31.57
CA ALA A 113 7.22 -10.30 32.48
C ALA A 113 8.04 -9.61 33.58
N THR A 114 8.83 -8.61 33.21
CA THR A 114 9.64 -7.83 34.13
C THR A 114 8.78 -6.99 35.08
N MET A 115 7.74 -6.34 34.55
CA MET A 115 6.77 -5.58 35.34
C MET A 115 6.08 -6.48 36.38
N LEU A 116 5.53 -7.64 35.95
CA LEU A 116 4.86 -8.58 36.86
C LEU A 116 5.79 -9.12 37.95
N LYS A 117 7.05 -9.43 37.60
CA LYS A 117 8.09 -9.87 38.54
C LYS A 117 8.40 -8.78 39.57
N ASN A 118 8.59 -7.53 39.14
CA ASN A 118 8.92 -6.40 40.03
C ASN A 118 7.75 -6.05 40.96
N HIS A 119 6.52 -6.21 40.51
CA HIS A 119 5.33 -6.05 41.36
C HIS A 119 5.06 -7.26 42.29
N GLY A 120 5.89 -8.32 42.24
CA GLY A 120 5.71 -9.51 43.07
C GLY A 120 4.44 -10.30 42.76
N LYS A 121 3.82 -10.11 41.59
CA LYS A 121 2.57 -10.78 41.22
C LYS A 121 2.78 -12.17 40.62
N LYS A 122 3.72 -12.28 39.65
CA LYS A 122 4.02 -13.49 38.88
C LYS A 122 5.45 -13.44 38.34
N MET A 123 5.89 -14.42 37.56
CA MET A 123 7.16 -14.42 36.82
C MET A 123 8.42 -14.39 37.69
N HIS A 124 8.38 -14.88 38.95
CA HIS A 124 9.54 -14.86 39.86
C HIS A 124 10.78 -15.60 39.33
N TRP A 125 10.57 -16.60 38.46
CA TRP A 125 11.62 -17.42 37.86
C TRP A 125 12.25 -16.71 36.61
N TYR A 126 11.61 -15.70 36.05
CA TYR A 126 12.02 -15.06 34.81
C TYR A 126 13.36 -14.33 34.93
N LYS A 127 14.28 -14.58 33.98
CA LYS A 127 15.64 -14.03 33.94
C LYS A 127 15.96 -13.51 32.53
N ASP A 128 15.06 -12.69 31.98
CA ASP A 128 15.22 -11.97 30.69
C ASP A 128 15.31 -12.86 29.43
N GLN A 129 14.81 -14.12 29.51
CA GLN A 129 14.91 -15.07 28.41
C GLN A 129 14.29 -14.53 27.11
N LEU A 130 13.12 -13.86 27.17
CA LEU A 130 12.50 -13.25 25.99
C LEU A 130 13.37 -12.12 25.40
N LEU A 131 14.12 -11.39 26.22
CA LEU A 131 15.05 -10.36 25.75
C LEU A 131 16.24 -10.98 25.00
N TYR A 132 16.76 -12.13 25.48
CA TYR A 132 17.80 -12.86 24.74
C TYR A 132 17.28 -13.39 23.40
N MET A 133 16.04 -13.87 23.35
CA MET A 133 15.38 -14.27 22.10
C MET A 133 15.15 -13.08 21.17
N ALA A 134 14.73 -11.93 21.72
CA ALA A 134 14.59 -10.68 20.97
C ALA A 134 15.92 -10.20 20.38
N LYS A 135 17.01 -10.37 21.13
CA LYS A 135 18.36 -10.08 20.67
C LYS A 135 18.79 -11.01 19.53
N ASP A 136 18.52 -12.33 19.64
CA ASP A 136 18.83 -13.31 18.60
C ASP A 136 18.11 -12.96 17.29
N ILE A 137 16.78 -12.76 17.33
CA ILE A 137 16.04 -12.38 16.11
C ILE A 137 16.50 -11.03 15.56
N GLY A 138 16.82 -10.03 16.42
CA GLY A 138 17.39 -8.75 16.01
C GLY A 138 18.68 -8.92 15.20
N TYR A 139 19.62 -9.73 15.66
CA TYR A 139 20.85 -10.03 14.90
C TYR A 139 20.60 -10.75 13.58
N ARG A 140 19.58 -11.61 13.49
CA ARG A 140 19.21 -12.28 12.24
C ARG A 140 18.56 -11.34 11.22
N LEU A 141 17.96 -10.24 11.66
CA LEU A 141 17.42 -9.19 10.79
C LEU A 141 18.50 -8.20 10.30
N LEU A 142 19.58 -7.95 11.08
CA LEU A 142 20.62 -6.96 10.72
C LEU A 142 21.23 -7.15 9.32
N PRO A 143 21.50 -8.38 8.82
CA PRO A 143 22.04 -8.56 7.46
C PRO A 143 21.18 -7.90 6.37
N ALA A 144 19.87 -7.73 6.59
CA ALA A 144 18.99 -7.06 5.65
C ALA A 144 19.37 -5.59 5.41
N PHE A 145 19.99 -4.93 6.38
CA PHE A 145 20.40 -3.53 6.26
C PHE A 145 21.74 -3.30 5.54
N ASN A 146 22.44 -4.37 5.13
CA ASN A 146 23.69 -4.26 4.39
C ASN A 146 23.44 -3.87 2.93
N THR A 147 22.96 -2.64 2.74
CA THR A 147 22.69 -2.03 1.44
C THR A 147 23.42 -0.69 1.34
N THR A 148 23.60 -0.19 0.12
CA THR A 148 24.25 1.10 -0.12
C THR A 148 23.52 2.28 0.50
N SER A 149 22.20 2.21 0.62
CA SER A 149 21.35 3.26 1.20
C SER A 149 21.20 3.12 2.72
N GLY A 150 21.39 1.93 3.27
CA GLY A 150 21.01 1.57 4.64
C GLY A 150 19.52 1.20 4.80
N LEU A 151 18.73 1.23 3.73
CA LEU A 151 17.38 0.66 3.75
C LEU A 151 17.45 -0.87 3.77
N PRO A 152 16.57 -1.56 4.50
CA PRO A 152 16.61 -3.00 4.57
C PRO A 152 16.08 -3.65 3.28
N TYR A 153 16.64 -4.81 2.93
CA TYR A 153 15.97 -5.74 2.03
C TYR A 153 14.59 -6.12 2.60
N PRO A 154 13.56 -6.33 1.77
CA PRO A 154 12.23 -6.69 2.26
C PRO A 154 12.19 -8.08 2.91
N ARG A 155 13.13 -8.97 2.55
CA ARG A 155 13.18 -10.36 3.00
C ARG A 155 14.58 -10.78 3.43
N VAL A 156 14.63 -11.69 4.41
CA VAL A 156 15.87 -12.27 4.93
C VAL A 156 15.69 -13.77 5.23
N ASN A 157 16.70 -14.60 4.97
CA ASN A 157 16.71 -15.97 5.47
C ASN A 157 17.21 -15.96 6.91
N LEU A 158 16.41 -16.52 7.85
CA LEU A 158 16.74 -16.48 9.28
C LEU A 158 18.04 -17.20 9.63
N LYS A 159 18.46 -18.19 8.84
CA LYS A 159 19.67 -18.96 9.05
C LYS A 159 20.88 -18.44 8.26
N HIS A 160 20.65 -18.02 7.03
CA HIS A 160 21.72 -17.72 6.07
C HIS A 160 21.84 -16.22 5.75
N GLY A 161 20.99 -15.37 6.33
CA GLY A 161 20.96 -13.93 6.04
C GLY A 161 20.50 -13.63 4.61
N ILE A 162 21.16 -12.69 3.94
CA ILE A 162 20.86 -12.36 2.54
C ILE A 162 21.50 -13.39 1.63
N LEU A 163 20.66 -14.16 0.95
CA LEU A 163 21.13 -15.15 -0.01
C LEU A 163 21.67 -14.46 -1.26
N SER A 164 22.77 -15.02 -1.83
CA SER A 164 23.41 -14.46 -3.04
C SER A 164 22.45 -14.34 -4.22
N PRO A 165 22.64 -13.35 -5.12
CA PRO A 165 21.79 -13.11 -6.31
C PRO A 165 21.65 -14.32 -7.27
N LEU A 166 22.49 -15.34 -7.12
CA LEU A 166 22.43 -16.58 -7.89
C LEU A 166 21.39 -17.60 -7.38
N SER A 167 20.80 -17.37 -6.21
CA SER A 167 19.68 -18.18 -5.72
C SER A 167 18.38 -17.69 -6.41
N ARG A 168 17.52 -18.61 -6.83
CA ARG A 168 16.25 -18.38 -7.54
C ARG A 168 15.22 -17.49 -6.80
N THR A 169 15.46 -17.16 -5.55
CA THR A 169 14.79 -16.09 -4.82
C THR A 169 15.62 -14.82 -5.05
N GLY A 170 15.35 -14.11 -6.15
CA GLY A 170 16.05 -12.88 -6.50
C GLY A 170 16.03 -11.93 -5.30
N THR A 171 17.17 -11.34 -4.98
CA THR A 171 17.26 -10.22 -4.06
C THR A 171 16.37 -9.11 -4.62
N GLU A 172 15.20 -8.94 -4.02
CA GLU A 172 14.31 -7.85 -4.41
C GLU A 172 15.02 -6.53 -4.12
N SER A 173 15.09 -5.69 -5.13
CA SER A 173 15.79 -4.38 -5.05
C SER A 173 14.90 -3.28 -4.47
N ASP A 174 13.64 -3.59 -4.16
CA ASP A 174 12.61 -2.62 -3.83
C ASP A 174 11.99 -2.93 -2.47
N THR A 175 11.71 -1.87 -1.70
CA THR A 175 11.03 -1.99 -0.41
C THR A 175 9.93 -0.94 -0.28
N CYS A 176 8.91 -1.19 0.54
CA CYS A 176 7.89 -0.20 0.82
C CYS A 176 8.38 0.82 1.86
N THR A 177 7.82 2.03 1.86
CA THR A 177 8.19 3.09 2.82
C THR A 177 7.91 2.65 4.26
N ALA A 178 6.74 2.05 4.52
CA ALA A 178 6.43 1.45 5.82
C ALA A 178 7.40 0.32 6.16
N CYS A 179 7.69 -0.58 5.19
CA CYS A 179 8.60 -1.71 5.40
C CYS A 179 10.00 -1.29 5.88
N ALA A 180 10.50 -0.15 5.40
CA ALA A 180 11.82 0.36 5.77
C ALA A 180 11.79 1.31 6.96
N GLY A 181 10.68 2.05 7.14
CA GLY A 181 10.55 3.09 8.17
C GLY A 181 9.96 2.61 9.50
N THR A 182 9.42 1.40 9.57
CA THR A 182 8.71 0.88 10.75
C THR A 182 9.59 -0.09 11.54
N MET A 183 10.83 0.33 11.83
CA MET A 183 11.79 -0.48 12.59
C MET A 183 12.24 0.22 13.86
N ILE A 184 12.05 1.55 13.94
CA ILE A 184 12.74 2.37 14.94
C ILE A 184 12.26 2.11 16.36
N LEU A 185 10.99 1.77 16.60
CA LEU A 185 10.51 1.55 17.97
C LEU A 185 11.06 0.27 18.56
N GLU A 186 10.95 -0.84 17.86
CA GLU A 186 11.43 -2.15 18.28
C GLU A 186 12.96 -2.17 18.38
N PHE A 187 13.67 -1.69 17.36
CA PHE A 187 15.12 -1.67 17.33
C PHE A 187 15.72 -0.74 18.39
N ALA A 188 15.10 0.43 18.63
CA ALA A 188 15.54 1.30 19.70
C ALA A 188 15.22 0.71 21.09
N ALA A 189 14.06 0.11 21.27
CA ALA A 189 13.73 -0.59 22.50
C ALA A 189 14.72 -1.74 22.77
N LEU A 190 15.02 -2.54 21.75
CA LEU A 190 16.01 -3.61 21.85
C LEU A 190 17.39 -3.06 22.25
N SER A 191 17.86 -1.99 21.57
CA SER A 191 19.13 -1.35 21.89
C SER A 191 19.19 -0.86 23.34
N ARG A 192 18.14 -0.20 23.80
CA ARG A 192 18.11 0.40 25.14
C ARG A 192 17.95 -0.63 26.24
N LEU A 193 17.25 -1.72 26.00
CA LEU A 193 17.09 -2.82 26.95
C LEU A 193 18.34 -3.70 27.05
N THR A 194 19.07 -3.88 25.94
CA THR A 194 20.28 -4.71 25.88
C THR A 194 21.56 -3.93 26.13
N GLY A 195 21.56 -2.61 25.95
CA GLY A 195 22.75 -1.75 25.97
C GLY A 195 23.56 -1.77 24.67
N GLU A 196 23.06 -2.39 23.60
CA GLU A 196 23.74 -2.49 22.31
C GLU A 196 23.17 -1.47 21.32
N SER A 197 23.93 -0.46 20.93
CA SER A 197 23.48 0.67 20.10
C SER A 197 23.17 0.28 18.64
N ILE A 198 23.73 -0.82 18.16
CA ILE A 198 23.73 -1.20 16.76
C ILE A 198 22.32 -1.24 16.14
N PHE A 199 21.33 -1.75 16.85
CA PHE A 199 19.98 -1.88 16.32
C PHE A 199 19.35 -0.50 16.09
N GLU A 200 19.39 0.39 17.10
CA GLU A 200 18.86 1.75 16.97
C GLU A 200 19.59 2.53 15.87
N GLU A 201 20.90 2.37 15.71
CA GLU A 201 21.69 3.03 14.66
C GLU A 201 21.26 2.63 13.25
N TYR A 202 21.01 1.34 12.98
CA TYR A 202 20.55 0.88 11.66
C TYR A 202 19.13 1.38 11.35
N ALA A 203 18.23 1.33 12.31
CA ALA A 203 16.86 1.84 12.11
C ALA A 203 16.84 3.37 11.91
N ARG A 204 17.65 4.13 12.67
CA ARG A 204 17.82 5.59 12.47
C ARG A 204 18.31 5.90 11.06
N ARG A 205 19.33 5.18 10.59
CA ARG A 205 19.88 5.37 9.24
C ARG A 205 18.83 5.15 8.14
N ALA A 206 17.99 4.15 8.29
CA ALA A 206 16.88 3.91 7.35
C ALA A 206 15.86 5.07 7.36
N MET A 207 15.46 5.53 8.55
CA MET A 207 14.56 6.68 8.71
C MET A 207 15.16 7.98 8.16
N ASP A 208 16.45 8.22 8.38
CA ASP A 208 17.15 9.40 7.84
C ASP A 208 17.18 9.39 6.31
N PHE A 209 17.46 8.23 5.72
CA PHE A 209 17.47 8.09 4.28
C PHE A 209 16.09 8.32 3.65
N LEU A 210 15.01 7.77 4.23
CA LEU A 210 13.65 8.03 3.76
C LEU A 210 13.31 9.53 3.84
N TRP A 211 13.67 10.20 4.93
CA TRP A 211 13.50 11.63 5.09
C TRP A 211 14.24 12.44 4.01
N GLU A 212 15.48 12.07 3.71
CA GLU A 212 16.27 12.73 2.66
C GLU A 212 15.66 12.55 1.27
N LYS A 213 15.03 11.40 1.01
CA LYS A 213 14.42 11.05 -0.29
C LYS A 213 13.02 11.61 -0.49
N ARG A 214 12.39 12.21 0.53
CA ARG A 214 11.08 12.83 0.36
C ARG A 214 11.09 13.86 -0.76
N GLN A 215 9.98 14.10 -1.40
CA GLN A 215 9.84 15.16 -2.41
C GLN A 215 9.79 16.52 -1.71
N ARG A 216 10.86 17.29 -1.78
CA ARG A 216 11.01 18.57 -1.06
C ARG A 216 9.98 19.63 -1.43
N GLY A 217 9.36 19.57 -2.61
CA GLY A 217 8.32 20.51 -3.03
C GLY A 217 6.95 20.25 -2.42
N SER A 218 6.65 18.99 -2.10
CA SER A 218 5.38 18.56 -1.49
C SER A 218 5.55 18.05 -0.08
N ASP A 219 6.77 17.72 0.37
CA ASP A 219 7.12 17.02 1.60
C ASP A 219 6.47 15.64 1.74
N LEU A 220 6.08 15.03 0.61
CA LEU A 220 5.51 13.69 0.54
C LEU A 220 6.58 12.64 0.20
N VAL A 221 6.28 11.38 0.52
CA VAL A 221 7.06 10.18 0.16
C VAL A 221 6.23 9.28 -0.75
N GLY A 222 6.90 8.47 -1.57
CA GLY A 222 6.21 7.46 -2.39
C GLY A 222 5.95 6.17 -1.62
N THR A 223 5.25 5.22 -2.25
CA THR A 223 4.92 3.94 -1.62
C THR A 223 6.08 2.94 -1.66
N VAL A 224 6.84 2.89 -2.78
CA VAL A 224 7.92 1.91 -2.99
C VAL A 224 9.19 2.60 -3.47
N ILE A 225 10.32 2.25 -2.85
CA ILE A 225 11.64 2.82 -3.10
C ILE A 225 12.67 1.72 -3.40
N ASN A 226 13.60 2.00 -4.30
CA ASN A 226 14.72 1.12 -4.58
C ASN A 226 15.80 1.25 -3.49
N ILE A 227 16.17 0.14 -2.85
CA ILE A 227 17.09 0.09 -1.71
C ILE A 227 18.55 0.40 -2.05
N HIS A 228 18.93 0.38 -3.32
CA HIS A 228 20.32 0.63 -3.73
C HIS A 228 20.57 2.09 -4.14
N ASN A 229 19.67 2.66 -4.96
CA ASN A 229 19.84 4.02 -5.50
C ASN A 229 18.89 5.05 -4.91
N GLY A 230 17.88 4.64 -4.12
CA GLY A 230 16.90 5.52 -3.52
C GLY A 230 15.93 6.17 -4.52
N ALA A 231 15.75 5.56 -5.69
CA ALA A 231 14.77 6.02 -6.67
C ALA A 231 13.36 5.53 -6.27
N TRP A 232 12.38 6.41 -6.35
CA TRP A 232 10.99 6.05 -6.14
C TRP A 232 10.45 5.24 -7.31
N ILE A 233 10.08 3.99 -7.06
CA ILE A 233 9.47 3.06 -8.01
C ILE A 233 7.97 3.37 -8.12
N ARG A 234 7.28 3.43 -6.97
CA ARG A 234 5.89 3.87 -6.90
C ARG A 234 5.83 5.24 -6.22
N ARG A 235 5.18 6.18 -6.91
CA ARG A 235 5.14 7.60 -6.55
C ARG A 235 3.78 8.05 -6.05
N ASP A 236 2.84 7.11 -5.90
CA ASP A 236 1.60 7.33 -5.18
C ASP A 236 1.92 7.53 -3.69
N SER A 237 1.25 8.49 -3.07
CA SER A 237 1.46 8.92 -1.68
C SER A 237 0.12 9.05 -0.99
N GLY A 238 -0.03 8.35 0.10
CA GLY A 238 -1.24 8.28 0.91
C GLY A 238 -0.91 8.08 2.39
N VAL A 239 -1.91 7.66 3.17
CA VAL A 239 -1.76 7.28 4.58
C VAL A 239 -2.15 5.82 4.83
N GLY A 240 -2.44 5.05 3.80
CA GLY A 240 -2.76 3.63 3.87
C GLY A 240 -1.58 2.74 3.50
N ALA A 241 -1.89 1.57 2.94
CA ALA A 241 -0.97 0.47 2.65
C ALA A 241 0.37 0.89 2.04
N GLY A 242 1.45 0.49 2.70
CA GLY A 242 2.84 0.67 2.26
C GLY A 242 3.50 1.99 2.67
N ILE A 243 2.77 2.91 3.31
CA ILE A 243 3.33 4.15 3.89
C ILE A 243 2.91 4.34 5.36
N ASP A 244 1.74 3.87 5.73
CA ASP A 244 0.99 3.98 6.98
C ASP A 244 1.87 4.13 8.23
N SER A 245 2.45 3.07 8.70
CA SER A 245 3.24 2.99 9.94
C SER A 245 4.56 3.79 9.90
N TYR A 246 5.05 4.23 8.72
CA TYR A 246 6.16 5.19 8.67
C TYR A 246 5.81 6.51 9.36
N TYR A 247 4.62 7.07 9.08
CA TYR A 247 4.18 8.30 9.72
C TYR A 247 3.88 8.09 11.20
N GLU A 248 3.28 6.96 11.52
CA GLU A 248 3.00 6.54 12.89
C GLU A 248 4.28 6.49 13.73
N TYR A 249 5.34 5.84 13.19
CA TYR A 249 6.61 5.68 13.88
C TYR A 249 7.41 6.96 14.03
N LEU A 250 7.23 7.96 13.15
CA LEU A 250 7.80 9.29 13.37
C LEU A 250 7.25 9.93 14.66
N LEU A 251 5.93 9.93 14.86
CA LEU A 251 5.34 10.51 16.07
C LEU A 251 5.64 9.67 17.33
N LYS A 252 5.49 8.35 17.21
CA LYS A 252 5.73 7.43 18.34
C LYS A 252 7.22 7.37 18.72
N ALA A 253 8.15 7.53 17.76
CA ALA A 253 9.58 7.63 18.05
C ALA A 253 9.91 8.90 18.87
N TYR A 254 9.32 10.06 18.54
CA TYR A 254 9.42 11.24 19.38
C TYR A 254 8.97 10.95 20.82
N ILE A 255 7.82 10.30 20.98
CA ILE A 255 7.24 9.97 22.30
C ILE A 255 8.13 8.99 23.07
N LEU A 256 8.62 7.93 22.41
CA LEU A 256 9.40 6.87 23.04
C LEU A 256 10.85 7.28 23.32
N LEU A 257 11.47 8.05 22.41
CA LEU A 257 12.91 8.33 22.44
C LEU A 257 13.23 9.73 23.01
N GLY A 258 12.26 10.66 22.98
CA GLY A 258 12.43 12.05 23.41
C GLY A 258 13.30 12.87 22.44
N ASP A 259 13.34 12.52 21.16
CA ASP A 259 14.16 13.17 20.13
C ASP A 259 13.29 14.05 19.23
N ASP A 260 13.45 15.37 19.35
CA ASP A 260 12.66 16.39 18.65
C ASP A 260 12.73 16.30 17.12
N VAL A 261 13.79 15.71 16.56
CA VAL A 261 13.97 15.51 15.12
C VAL A 261 12.79 14.71 14.52
N TYR A 262 12.31 13.71 15.25
CA TYR A 262 11.16 12.90 14.78
C TYR A 262 9.86 13.71 14.78
N LEU A 263 9.64 14.56 15.76
CA LEU A 263 8.47 15.45 15.81
C LEU A 263 8.49 16.49 14.69
N GLU A 264 9.66 17.07 14.38
CA GLU A 264 9.83 18.02 13.28
C GLU A 264 9.49 17.35 11.93
N ARG A 265 10.03 16.15 11.69
CA ARG A 265 9.76 15.35 10.48
C ARG A 265 8.29 14.98 10.37
N PHE A 266 7.69 14.50 11.47
CA PHE A 266 6.28 14.19 11.53
C PHE A 266 5.42 15.41 11.20
N ASN A 267 5.65 16.55 11.84
CA ASN A 267 4.87 17.76 11.60
C ASN A 267 4.98 18.25 10.15
N THR A 268 6.15 18.11 9.53
CA THR A 268 6.37 18.47 8.11
C THR A 268 5.52 17.56 7.20
N HIS A 269 5.58 16.24 7.39
CA HIS A 269 4.75 15.31 6.64
C HIS A 269 3.26 15.50 6.94
N TYR A 270 2.89 15.69 8.20
CA TYR A 270 1.50 15.88 8.60
C TYR A 270 0.87 17.13 7.94
N ALA A 271 1.62 18.23 7.87
CA ALA A 271 1.17 19.42 7.15
C ALA A 271 0.95 19.15 5.66
N ALA A 272 1.82 18.35 5.04
CA ALA A 272 1.67 17.93 3.64
C ALA A 272 0.47 16.98 3.45
N ILE A 273 0.26 16.03 4.34
CA ILE A 273 -0.90 15.11 4.34
C ILE A 273 -2.20 15.91 4.43
N MET A 274 -2.30 16.81 5.40
CA MET A 274 -3.51 17.62 5.59
C MET A 274 -3.78 18.58 4.44
N LYS A 275 -2.74 18.99 3.71
CA LYS A 275 -2.86 19.89 2.56
C LYS A 275 -3.26 19.19 1.26
N TYR A 276 -2.76 17.96 1.03
CA TYR A 276 -2.83 17.32 -0.28
C TYR A 276 -3.65 16.02 -0.29
N ILE A 277 -3.57 15.22 0.78
CA ILE A 277 -4.20 13.90 0.88
C ILE A 277 -5.58 14.01 1.56
N SER A 278 -5.68 14.87 2.59
CA SER A 278 -6.93 15.05 3.33
C SER A 278 -7.94 15.85 2.53
N GLN A 279 -9.05 15.21 2.19
CA GLN A 279 -10.23 15.79 1.53
C GLN A 279 -11.44 15.40 2.39
N PRO A 280 -11.66 16.06 3.57
CA PRO A 280 -12.54 15.54 4.60
C PRO A 280 -13.95 15.19 4.10
N PRO A 281 -14.48 14.02 4.52
CA PRO A 281 -13.89 13.06 5.45
C PRO A 281 -12.96 12.02 4.79
N LEU A 282 -12.65 12.15 3.50
CA LEU A 282 -11.85 11.22 2.70
C LEU A 282 -10.36 11.50 2.86
N LEU A 283 -9.56 10.44 2.73
CA LEU A 283 -8.10 10.47 2.64
C LEU A 283 -7.70 9.80 1.33
N LEU A 284 -7.34 10.58 0.31
CA LEU A 284 -7.11 10.08 -1.04
C LEU A 284 -5.63 10.16 -1.42
N ASP A 285 -5.10 9.06 -1.92
CA ASP A 285 -3.74 9.01 -2.44
C ASP A 285 -3.55 10.00 -3.58
N VAL A 286 -2.40 10.69 -3.56
CA VAL A 286 -1.99 11.66 -4.58
C VAL A 286 -0.64 11.28 -5.17
N HIS A 287 -0.26 11.90 -6.30
CA HIS A 287 1.07 11.70 -6.85
C HIS A 287 2.08 12.64 -6.16
N MET A 288 3.12 12.11 -5.51
CA MET A 288 4.07 12.87 -4.69
C MET A 288 4.72 14.08 -5.38
N HIS A 289 4.92 14.05 -6.71
CA HIS A 289 5.51 15.17 -7.47
C HIS A 289 4.45 16.14 -7.99
N ASN A 290 3.20 15.71 -8.13
CA ASN A 290 2.08 16.55 -8.51
C ASN A 290 0.87 16.24 -7.63
N PRO A 291 0.86 16.73 -6.39
CA PRO A 291 -0.13 16.34 -5.39
C PRO A 291 -1.53 16.95 -5.60
N THR A 292 -1.74 17.65 -6.71
CA THR A 292 -3.08 18.11 -7.11
C THR A 292 -3.88 17.04 -7.85
N ILE A 293 -3.24 15.92 -8.19
CA ILE A 293 -3.86 14.80 -8.90
C ILE A 293 -4.01 13.63 -7.95
N ASN A 294 -5.25 13.16 -7.74
CA ASN A 294 -5.51 11.92 -7.01
C ASN A 294 -4.96 10.73 -7.80
N ALA A 295 -4.12 9.92 -7.15
CA ALA A 295 -3.53 8.73 -7.75
C ALA A 295 -4.52 7.57 -7.84
N ARG A 296 -5.54 7.55 -6.95
CA ARG A 296 -6.56 6.50 -6.86
C ARG A 296 -7.94 7.08 -6.56
N LYS A 297 -8.99 6.35 -6.92
CA LYS A 297 -10.39 6.67 -6.61
C LYS A 297 -10.97 5.74 -5.52
N TRP A 298 -10.12 5.16 -4.70
CA TRP A 298 -10.50 4.26 -3.63
C TRP A 298 -9.52 4.41 -2.44
N MET A 299 -9.98 4.03 -1.28
CA MET A 299 -9.25 4.01 -0.02
C MET A 299 -9.12 2.57 0.47
N ASP A 300 -7.96 2.19 1.02
CA ASP A 300 -7.79 0.89 1.67
C ASP A 300 -8.17 0.95 3.16
N SER A 301 -8.39 -0.22 3.77
CA SER A 301 -8.83 -0.31 5.16
C SER A 301 -7.74 0.04 6.17
N LEU A 302 -6.47 -0.07 5.80
CA LEU A 302 -5.34 0.21 6.69
C LEU A 302 -5.31 1.67 7.14
N LEU A 303 -5.78 2.61 6.28
CA LEU A 303 -5.87 4.02 6.68
C LEU A 303 -6.75 4.27 7.93
N ALA A 304 -7.50 3.27 8.39
CA ALA A 304 -8.35 3.40 9.58
C ALA A 304 -7.57 3.59 10.90
N PHE A 305 -6.25 3.36 10.92
CA PHE A 305 -5.37 3.72 12.04
C PHE A 305 -5.16 5.24 12.15
N PHE A 306 -5.25 5.97 11.01
CA PHE A 306 -4.85 7.37 10.94
C PHE A 306 -5.65 8.31 11.86
N PRO A 307 -6.97 8.16 12.05
CA PRO A 307 -7.71 8.90 13.07
C PRO A 307 -7.11 8.74 14.48
N GLY A 308 -6.66 7.54 14.85
CA GLY A 308 -5.95 7.28 16.12
C GLY A 308 -4.65 8.06 16.22
N LEU A 309 -3.87 8.12 15.15
CA LEU A 309 -2.64 8.91 15.07
C LEU A 309 -2.93 10.43 15.16
N GLN A 310 -4.01 10.91 14.55
CA GLN A 310 -4.47 12.31 14.67
C GLN A 310 -4.85 12.65 16.11
N VAL A 311 -5.51 11.72 16.82
CA VAL A 311 -5.79 11.88 18.26
C VAL A 311 -4.49 11.99 19.05
N LEU A 312 -3.50 11.16 18.78
CA LEU A 312 -2.20 11.20 19.44
C LEU A 312 -1.47 12.53 19.15
N LYS A 313 -1.59 13.06 17.95
CA LYS A 313 -1.13 14.40 17.55
C LYS A 313 -1.88 15.52 18.29
N GLY A 314 -3.12 15.30 18.72
CA GLY A 314 -4.03 16.29 19.31
C GLY A 314 -4.98 16.97 18.32
N ASP A 315 -5.07 16.47 17.10
CA ASP A 315 -5.95 17.02 16.03
C ASP A 315 -7.25 16.20 15.93
N LEU A 316 -8.20 16.51 16.80
CA LEU A 316 -9.42 15.71 16.99
C LEU A 316 -10.45 15.88 15.88
N GLN A 317 -10.57 17.05 15.28
CA GLN A 317 -11.64 17.31 14.31
C GLN A 317 -11.53 16.39 13.09
N PRO A 318 -10.42 16.35 12.32
CA PRO A 318 -10.32 15.46 11.18
C PRO A 318 -10.34 13.98 11.58
N ALA A 319 -9.86 13.63 12.79
CA ALA A 319 -9.95 12.27 13.32
C ALA A 319 -11.42 11.82 13.46
N ILE A 320 -12.28 12.69 14.03
CA ILE A 320 -13.71 12.40 14.21
C ILE A 320 -14.42 12.31 12.86
N GLU A 321 -14.11 13.21 11.92
CA GLU A 321 -14.70 13.25 10.59
C GLU A 321 -14.42 11.96 9.79
N THR A 322 -13.16 11.56 9.71
CA THR A 322 -12.77 10.33 9.00
C THR A 322 -13.30 9.07 9.70
N HIS A 323 -13.21 9.02 11.04
CA HIS A 323 -13.73 7.87 11.79
C HIS A 323 -15.24 7.68 11.61
N GLU A 324 -16.02 8.76 11.59
CA GLU A 324 -17.47 8.70 11.36
C GLU A 324 -17.77 8.10 9.97
N MET A 325 -17.08 8.54 8.92
CA MET A 325 -17.20 7.97 7.57
C MET A 325 -16.88 6.47 7.57
N LEU A 326 -15.77 6.06 8.17
CA LEU A 326 -15.36 4.66 8.26
C LEU A 326 -16.40 3.81 9.00
N TYR A 327 -16.97 4.35 10.08
CA TYR A 327 -18.03 3.66 10.83
C TYR A 327 -19.28 3.43 9.99
N GLN A 328 -19.71 4.42 9.21
CA GLN A 328 -20.86 4.27 8.32
C GLN A 328 -20.61 3.24 7.21
N VAL A 329 -19.40 3.19 6.65
CA VAL A 329 -19.00 2.14 5.70
C VAL A 329 -19.06 0.76 6.38
N THR A 330 -18.55 0.65 7.61
CA THR A 330 -18.62 -0.59 8.41
C THR A 330 -20.06 -1.01 8.68
N GLN A 331 -20.95 -0.08 9.05
CA GLN A 331 -22.37 -0.38 9.25
C GLN A 331 -23.06 -0.89 7.98
N ARG A 332 -22.72 -0.28 6.83
CA ARG A 332 -23.29 -0.67 5.55
C ARG A 332 -22.91 -2.08 5.13
N HIS A 333 -21.65 -2.49 5.38
CA HIS A 333 -21.10 -3.76 4.90
C HIS A 333 -20.85 -4.79 5.99
N LYS A 334 -21.24 -4.56 7.25
CA LYS A 334 -20.97 -5.35 8.45
C LYS A 334 -19.53 -5.28 8.93
N PHE A 335 -18.58 -5.18 8.01
CA PHE A 335 -17.16 -4.99 8.23
C PHE A 335 -16.64 -3.92 7.26
N LEU A 336 -15.52 -3.30 7.62
CA LEU A 336 -14.80 -2.42 6.71
C LEU A 336 -14.17 -3.30 5.61
N PRO A 337 -14.53 -3.15 4.32
CA PRO A 337 -13.89 -3.91 3.25
C PRO A 337 -12.43 -3.50 3.09
N GLU A 338 -11.58 -4.39 2.59
CA GLU A 338 -10.14 -4.15 2.39
C GLU A 338 -9.86 -2.91 1.53
N ALA A 339 -10.76 -2.59 0.60
CA ALA A 339 -10.81 -1.28 -0.05
C ALA A 339 -12.23 -0.91 -0.49
N PHE A 340 -12.52 0.39 -0.51
CA PHE A 340 -13.79 0.97 -0.94
C PHE A 340 -13.58 2.25 -1.74
N THR A 341 -14.51 2.54 -2.66
CA THR A 341 -14.42 3.70 -3.55
C THR A 341 -14.86 5.00 -2.85
N THR A 342 -14.64 6.14 -3.50
CA THR A 342 -15.11 7.46 -3.05
C THR A 342 -16.64 7.54 -2.95
N GLU A 343 -17.37 6.67 -3.65
CA GLU A 343 -18.82 6.50 -3.58
C GLU A 343 -19.23 5.45 -2.53
N PHE A 344 -18.28 4.96 -1.70
CA PHE A 344 -18.50 3.98 -0.64
C PHE A 344 -18.96 2.60 -1.14
N ALA A 345 -18.67 2.28 -2.39
CA ALA A 345 -18.85 0.95 -2.94
C ALA A 345 -17.64 0.06 -2.61
N VAL A 346 -17.86 -1.24 -2.50
CA VAL A 346 -16.79 -2.21 -2.24
C VAL A 346 -15.87 -2.30 -3.45
N HIS A 347 -14.57 -2.05 -3.26
CA HIS A 347 -13.52 -2.21 -4.26
C HIS A 347 -12.82 -3.57 -4.10
N TRP A 348 -12.26 -3.86 -2.91
CA TRP A 348 -11.78 -5.19 -2.51
C TRP A 348 -12.64 -5.69 -1.36
N ALA A 349 -13.24 -6.84 -1.57
CA ALA A 349 -14.35 -7.31 -0.75
C ALA A 349 -13.93 -8.05 0.53
N GLN A 350 -12.65 -8.38 0.68
CA GLN A 350 -12.13 -9.11 1.82
C GLN A 350 -12.16 -8.27 3.10
N HIS A 351 -12.25 -8.94 4.26
CA HIS A 351 -11.98 -8.37 5.58
C HIS A 351 -11.24 -9.41 6.42
N PRO A 352 -9.91 -9.31 6.53
CA PRO A 352 -9.11 -10.27 7.29
C PRO A 352 -9.10 -10.01 8.80
N LEU A 353 -10.18 -9.49 9.36
CA LEU A 353 -10.38 -9.15 10.77
C LEU A 353 -9.45 -8.03 11.28
N ARG A 354 -9.24 -7.00 10.46
CA ARG A 354 -8.33 -5.89 10.73
C ARG A 354 -8.72 -5.05 11.94
N PRO A 355 -7.75 -4.68 12.80
CA PRO A 355 -7.96 -3.98 14.07
C PRO A 355 -7.92 -2.45 13.99
N GLU A 356 -7.41 -1.83 12.91
CA GLU A 356 -7.07 -0.40 12.84
C GLU A 356 -8.28 0.52 13.11
N PHE A 357 -9.47 0.08 12.72
CA PHE A 357 -10.70 0.84 13.00
C PHE A 357 -11.02 0.86 14.50
N ILE A 358 -10.86 -0.26 15.21
CA ILE A 358 -11.12 -0.31 16.65
C ILE A 358 -10.00 0.36 17.45
N GLU A 359 -8.76 0.35 16.96
CA GLU A 359 -7.67 1.15 17.49
C GLU A 359 -8.06 2.63 17.54
N SER A 360 -8.45 3.21 16.40
CA SER A 360 -8.89 4.60 16.31
C SER A 360 -10.11 4.89 17.18
N THR A 361 -11.05 3.93 17.29
CA THR A 361 -12.22 4.04 18.19
C THR A 361 -11.81 4.15 19.65
N TYR A 362 -10.83 3.33 20.08
CA TYR A 362 -10.29 3.38 21.44
C TYR A 362 -9.63 4.73 21.76
N PHE A 363 -8.79 5.23 20.85
CA PHE A 363 -8.11 6.52 21.07
C PHE A 363 -9.10 7.69 21.10
N LEU A 364 -10.12 7.70 20.23
CA LEU A 364 -11.17 8.71 20.25
C LEU A 364 -12.00 8.65 21.55
N TYR A 365 -12.34 7.46 22.05
CA TYR A 365 -12.98 7.33 23.36
C TYR A 365 -12.08 7.83 24.49
N LYS A 366 -10.79 7.45 24.46
CA LYS A 366 -9.80 7.88 25.47
C LYS A 366 -9.69 9.40 25.54
N ALA A 367 -9.72 10.08 24.39
CA ALA A 367 -9.58 11.54 24.29
C ALA A 367 -10.89 12.28 24.63
N THR A 368 -12.03 11.83 24.13
CA THR A 368 -13.31 12.57 24.22
C THR A 368 -14.20 12.12 25.38
N LYS A 369 -14.05 10.87 25.83
CA LYS A 369 -14.99 10.19 26.75
C LYS A 369 -16.44 10.19 26.26
N ASP A 370 -16.66 10.29 24.93
CA ASP A 370 -17.99 10.20 24.36
C ASP A 370 -18.48 8.74 24.33
N PRO A 371 -19.59 8.41 25.02
CA PRO A 371 -20.17 7.07 25.03
C PRO A 371 -20.52 6.52 23.64
N TYR A 372 -20.61 7.38 22.63
CA TYR A 372 -20.81 6.99 21.24
C TYR A 372 -19.76 5.94 20.79
N TYR A 373 -18.49 6.14 21.13
CA TYR A 373 -17.42 5.20 20.75
C TYR A 373 -17.53 3.84 21.45
N LEU A 374 -18.15 3.78 22.64
CA LEU A 374 -18.51 2.50 23.27
C LEU A 374 -19.59 1.78 22.44
N HIS A 375 -20.56 2.52 21.90
CA HIS A 375 -21.57 1.95 21.01
C HIS A 375 -20.94 1.45 19.69
N VAL A 376 -20.00 2.18 19.12
CA VAL A 376 -19.22 1.74 17.94
C VAL A 376 -18.49 0.44 18.25
N GLY A 377 -17.76 0.37 19.35
CA GLY A 377 -17.06 -0.85 19.76
C GLY A 377 -18.00 -2.04 19.98
N LYS A 378 -19.18 -1.79 20.58
CA LYS A 378 -20.22 -2.83 20.74
C LYS A 378 -20.71 -3.35 19.39
N SER A 379 -20.90 -2.48 18.39
CA SER A 379 -21.32 -2.91 17.07
C SER A 379 -20.25 -3.77 16.38
N VAL A 380 -18.95 -3.51 16.61
CA VAL A 380 -17.83 -4.37 16.13
C VAL A 380 -17.86 -5.74 16.81
N VAL A 381 -18.03 -5.78 18.14
CA VAL A 381 -18.17 -7.03 18.90
C VAL A 381 -19.35 -7.88 18.37
N ASP A 382 -20.51 -7.24 18.12
CA ASP A 382 -21.67 -7.93 17.59
C ASP A 382 -21.44 -8.45 16.17
N SER A 383 -20.81 -7.65 15.30
CA SER A 383 -20.47 -8.05 13.94
C SER A 383 -19.50 -9.25 13.93
N LEU A 384 -18.45 -9.25 14.76
CA LEU A 384 -17.51 -10.35 14.89
C LEU A 384 -18.22 -11.63 15.35
N ASN A 385 -19.05 -11.56 16.39
CA ASN A 385 -19.78 -12.72 16.89
C ASN A 385 -20.80 -13.26 15.90
N GLN A 386 -21.50 -12.39 15.18
CA GLN A 386 -22.57 -12.78 14.28
C GLN A 386 -22.06 -13.27 12.92
N HIS A 387 -20.97 -12.68 12.42
CA HIS A 387 -20.55 -12.84 11.03
C HIS A 387 -19.13 -13.39 10.82
N ALA A 388 -18.30 -13.51 11.86
CA ALA A 388 -16.95 -14.06 11.75
C ALA A 388 -16.68 -15.25 12.68
N ARG A 389 -17.47 -15.41 13.77
CA ARG A 389 -17.29 -16.50 14.73
C ARG A 389 -17.64 -17.86 14.10
N VAL A 390 -16.75 -18.83 14.29
CA VAL A 390 -16.87 -20.21 13.82
C VAL A 390 -16.53 -21.18 14.97
N PRO A 391 -16.78 -22.51 14.83
CA PRO A 391 -16.51 -23.46 15.91
C PRO A 391 -15.07 -23.43 16.45
N CYS A 392 -14.06 -23.21 15.61
CA CYS A 392 -12.65 -23.19 16.00
C CYS A 392 -12.05 -21.76 15.94
N GLY A 393 -12.72 -20.76 16.49
CA GLY A 393 -12.22 -19.41 16.57
C GLY A 393 -13.01 -18.40 15.71
N PHE A 394 -12.33 -17.56 14.96
CA PHE A 394 -12.93 -16.56 14.07
C PHE A 394 -12.32 -16.66 12.68
N ALA A 395 -13.16 -16.64 11.66
CA ALA A 395 -12.70 -16.72 10.28
C ALA A 395 -12.70 -15.36 9.60
N ALA A 396 -11.65 -15.05 8.86
CA ALA A 396 -11.63 -13.92 7.95
C ALA A 396 -12.81 -13.96 6.97
N VAL A 397 -13.31 -12.80 6.57
CA VAL A 397 -14.42 -12.70 5.63
C VAL A 397 -13.85 -12.53 4.22
N GLN A 398 -14.12 -13.46 3.34
CA GLN A 398 -13.69 -13.47 1.95
C GLN A 398 -14.40 -12.38 1.13
N ASP A 399 -15.68 -12.15 1.41
CA ASP A 399 -16.49 -11.15 0.75
C ASP A 399 -17.54 -10.58 1.73
N VAL A 400 -17.37 -9.30 2.10
CA VAL A 400 -18.28 -8.60 3.04
C VAL A 400 -19.72 -8.46 2.52
N ARG A 401 -19.95 -8.61 1.20
CA ARG A 401 -21.29 -8.56 0.58
C ARG A 401 -22.06 -9.86 0.76
N THR A 402 -21.36 -10.99 0.74
CA THR A 402 -21.94 -12.33 0.81
C THR A 402 -21.82 -12.95 2.22
N GLY A 403 -20.82 -12.50 3.00
CA GLY A 403 -20.47 -13.09 4.30
C GLY A 403 -19.74 -14.43 4.19
N ASN A 404 -19.21 -14.79 3.00
CA ASN A 404 -18.39 -16.01 2.85
C ASN A 404 -17.10 -15.88 3.66
N HIS A 405 -16.69 -16.97 4.28
CA HIS A 405 -15.48 -17.03 5.10
C HIS A 405 -14.26 -17.51 4.32
N GLU A 406 -13.09 -17.05 4.75
CA GLU A 406 -11.78 -17.58 4.36
C GLU A 406 -11.19 -18.36 5.55
N ASP A 407 -10.51 -19.48 5.28
CA ASP A 407 -9.89 -20.34 6.33
C ASP A 407 -8.59 -19.70 6.83
N ARG A 408 -8.74 -18.55 7.50
CA ARG A 408 -7.66 -17.66 7.89
C ARG A 408 -8.01 -16.90 9.19
N MET A 409 -7.08 -16.92 10.14
CA MET A 409 -7.07 -16.08 11.34
C MET A 409 -5.64 -15.63 11.58
N ASP A 410 -5.32 -14.41 11.17
CA ASP A 410 -3.98 -13.85 11.32
C ASP A 410 -3.67 -13.52 12.79
N SER A 411 -2.38 -13.47 13.14
CA SER A 411 -1.90 -13.29 14.52
C SER A 411 -2.35 -11.96 15.14
N PHE A 412 -2.40 -10.88 14.35
CA PHE A 412 -2.84 -9.56 14.81
C PHE A 412 -4.27 -9.54 15.37
N PHE A 413 -5.12 -10.49 14.99
CA PHE A 413 -6.47 -10.57 15.55
C PHE A 413 -6.45 -10.80 17.05
N LEU A 414 -5.56 -11.68 17.53
CA LEU A 414 -5.36 -11.93 18.97
C LEU A 414 -4.46 -10.87 19.62
N ALA A 415 -3.48 -10.36 18.89
CA ALA A 415 -2.54 -9.35 19.39
C ALA A 415 -3.21 -7.99 19.63
N GLU A 416 -4.09 -7.54 18.71
CA GLU A 416 -4.58 -6.17 18.63
C GLU A 416 -6.08 -6.04 18.85
N MET A 417 -6.91 -6.75 18.06
CA MET A 417 -8.37 -6.56 18.07
C MET A 417 -8.94 -6.66 19.48
N PHE A 418 -8.62 -7.72 20.19
CA PHE A 418 -9.13 -7.94 21.56
C PHE A 418 -8.46 -7.01 22.58
N LYS A 419 -7.22 -6.61 22.35
CA LYS A 419 -6.52 -5.65 23.20
C LYS A 419 -7.23 -4.30 23.18
N TYR A 420 -7.50 -3.74 22.00
CA TYR A 420 -8.20 -2.45 21.87
C TYR A 420 -9.66 -2.54 22.30
N LEU A 421 -10.38 -3.62 21.97
CA LEU A 421 -11.75 -3.84 22.46
C LEU A 421 -11.81 -3.94 23.98
N TYR A 422 -10.88 -4.66 24.60
CA TYR A 422 -10.84 -4.77 26.07
C TYR A 422 -10.55 -3.41 26.71
N LEU A 423 -9.54 -2.70 26.22
CA LEU A 423 -9.16 -1.37 26.72
C LEU A 423 -10.29 -0.31 26.53
N LEU A 424 -11.09 -0.46 25.50
CA LEU A 424 -12.25 0.40 25.26
C LEU A 424 -13.30 0.27 26.36
N PHE A 425 -13.55 -0.96 26.85
CA PHE A 425 -14.61 -1.26 27.83
C PHE A 425 -14.10 -1.42 29.27
N ALA A 426 -12.78 -1.56 29.47
CA ALA A 426 -12.20 -1.72 30.79
C ALA A 426 -11.98 -0.37 31.49
N GLU A 427 -12.14 -0.37 32.81
CA GLU A 427 -11.71 0.74 33.66
C GLU A 427 -10.20 0.62 33.97
N LYS A 428 -9.53 1.76 34.20
CA LYS A 428 -8.09 1.79 34.55
C LYS A 428 -7.75 0.90 35.76
N SER A 429 -8.67 0.79 36.72
CA SER A 429 -8.53 -0.04 37.93
C SER A 429 -8.53 -1.54 37.66
N GLU A 430 -8.98 -1.99 36.49
CA GLU A 430 -9.07 -3.38 36.11
C GLU A 430 -7.79 -3.89 35.40
N LEU A 431 -6.90 -2.98 35.04
CA LEU A 431 -5.60 -3.31 34.44
C LEU A 431 -4.56 -3.61 35.54
N PRO A 432 -3.67 -4.59 35.32
CA PRO A 432 -2.60 -4.91 36.27
C PRO A 432 -1.48 -3.84 36.35
N PHE A 433 -1.52 -2.86 35.43
CA PHE A 433 -0.53 -1.77 35.31
C PHE A 433 -1.20 -0.50 34.79
N ASN A 434 -0.47 0.63 34.83
CA ASN A 434 -0.99 1.88 34.24
C ASN A 434 -0.64 1.95 32.75
N ILE A 435 -1.67 1.89 31.90
CA ILE A 435 -1.52 1.89 30.42
C ILE A 435 -0.92 3.20 29.90
N ASP A 436 -1.03 4.31 30.63
CA ASP A 436 -0.50 5.62 30.21
C ASP A 436 1.03 5.70 30.35
N ASP A 437 1.69 4.71 30.95
CA ASP A 437 3.16 4.62 31.06
C ASP A 437 3.79 3.94 29.83
N TYR A 438 2.98 3.59 28.82
CA TYR A 438 3.42 2.84 27.65
C TYR A 438 2.98 3.52 26.35
N VAL A 439 3.75 3.28 25.29
CA VAL A 439 3.36 3.55 23.90
C VAL A 439 3.08 2.22 23.20
N PHE A 440 2.06 2.20 22.34
CA PHE A 440 1.77 1.07 21.48
C PHE A 440 2.62 1.11 20.21
N THR A 441 3.21 -0.03 19.82
CA THR A 441 3.77 -0.21 18.47
C THR A 441 2.63 -0.31 17.44
N THR A 442 2.95 -0.49 16.17
CA THR A 442 1.93 -0.69 15.12
C THR A 442 1.14 -2.00 15.29
N GLU A 443 1.73 -3.04 15.92
CA GLU A 443 1.06 -4.30 16.32
C GLU A 443 0.55 -4.26 17.77
N ALA A 444 0.34 -3.05 18.29
CA ALA A 444 -0.15 -2.80 19.65
C ALA A 444 0.71 -3.40 20.79
N HIS A 445 1.99 -3.70 20.56
CA HIS A 445 2.87 -4.11 21.64
C HIS A 445 3.25 -2.92 22.54
N LEU A 446 3.39 -3.20 23.82
CA LEU A 446 3.56 -2.19 24.85
C LEU A 446 5.05 -1.92 25.13
N LEU A 447 5.54 -0.72 24.78
CA LEU A 447 6.89 -0.27 25.09
C LEU A 447 6.84 0.82 26.16
N PRO A 448 7.65 0.71 27.24
CA PRO A 448 7.58 1.65 28.37
C PRO A 448 8.20 3.01 28.01
N LEU A 449 7.54 4.10 28.36
CA LEU A 449 8.03 5.47 28.16
C LEU A 449 9.34 5.75 28.92
N ALA A 450 9.65 4.96 29.95
CA ALA A 450 10.91 5.03 30.67
C ALA A 450 12.16 4.77 29.80
N LEU A 451 12.00 4.18 28.62
CA LEU A 451 13.09 3.99 27.65
C LEU A 451 13.66 5.32 27.13
N ALA A 452 12.93 6.42 27.20
CA ALA A 452 13.42 7.76 26.85
C ALA A 452 14.62 8.21 27.69
N THR A 453 14.70 7.76 28.95
CA THR A 453 15.72 8.22 29.93
C THR A 453 16.99 7.37 29.92
N VAL A 454 17.03 6.26 29.16
CA VAL A 454 18.21 5.39 29.05
C VAL A 454 19.23 6.05 28.14
N CYS A 455 20.22 6.72 28.76
CA CYS A 455 21.29 7.42 28.05
C CYS A 455 22.25 6.42 27.37
N GLN A 456 22.43 6.51 26.06
CA GLN A 456 23.36 5.67 25.27
C GLN A 456 24.84 5.86 25.67
N THR A 457 25.21 6.96 26.35
CA THR A 457 26.60 7.26 26.70
C THR A 457 27.00 6.79 28.09
N CYS A 458 26.10 6.24 28.89
CA CYS A 458 26.37 5.79 30.26
C CYS A 458 26.68 4.31 30.36
N SER A 459 27.66 3.84 29.58
CA SER A 459 28.32 2.57 29.86
C SER A 459 29.16 2.71 31.12
N LYS A 460 28.60 2.48 32.31
CA LYS A 460 29.23 1.94 33.53
C LYS A 460 28.24 1.94 34.73
N ASN A 461 27.83 0.72 35.11
CA ASN A 461 27.31 0.40 36.44
C ASN A 461 26.15 1.28 36.99
N ILE A 462 24.93 1.02 36.55
CA ILE A 462 23.75 1.40 37.34
C ILE A 462 23.05 0.07 37.73
N THR A 463 23.16 -0.29 38.96
CA THR A 463 22.37 -1.38 39.57
C THR A 463 20.92 -0.92 39.67
N SER A 464 20.01 -1.80 39.38
CA SER A 464 18.55 -1.66 39.22
C SER A 464 17.74 -1.00 40.35
N MET A 465 18.41 -0.47 41.38
CA MET A 465 17.76 0.07 42.59
C MET A 465 17.64 1.63 42.63
N GLU A 466 18.24 2.35 41.71
CA GLU A 466 18.24 3.84 41.75
C GLU A 466 17.22 4.49 40.81
N LEU A 467 16.49 3.72 39.98
CA LEU A 467 15.50 4.26 39.03
C LEU A 467 14.16 4.73 39.68
N GLU A 468 13.86 4.28 40.89
CA GLU A 468 12.53 4.54 41.47
C GLU A 468 12.35 5.90 42.19
N SER A 469 13.37 6.66 42.46
CA SER A 469 13.22 7.80 43.38
C SER A 469 13.53 9.19 42.84
N LYS A 470 14.06 9.38 41.62
CA LYS A 470 14.53 10.71 41.18
C LYS A 470 13.74 11.35 40.01
N ASP A 471 12.91 10.59 39.27
CA ASP A 471 12.43 11.06 37.98
C ASP A 471 10.96 11.51 37.87
N ARG A 472 10.26 11.75 38.98
CA ARG A 472 8.93 12.41 38.90
C ARG A 472 8.99 13.87 38.41
N GLY A 473 10.14 14.44 38.25
CA GLY A 473 10.33 15.84 37.82
C GLY A 473 10.60 16.01 36.33
N ILE A 474 11.13 14.97 35.63
CA ILE A 474 11.55 15.10 34.21
C ILE A 474 10.41 14.81 33.24
N LEU A 475 9.43 14.01 33.66
CA LEU A 475 8.21 13.75 32.89
C LEU A 475 7.24 14.95 32.72
N SER A 476 7.59 16.11 33.35
CA SER A 476 6.77 17.33 33.19
C SER A 476 6.92 18.02 31.84
N HIS A 477 7.80 17.55 30.96
CA HIS A 477 7.99 18.04 29.59
C HIS A 477 7.40 17.11 28.53
N THR A 478 6.76 15.99 28.90
CA THR A 478 6.01 15.16 27.95
C THR A 478 4.80 15.93 27.42
N CYS A 479 4.45 15.70 26.15
CA CYS A 479 3.26 16.29 25.53
C CYS A 479 2.06 16.16 26.47
N PRO A 480 1.27 17.23 26.67
CA PRO A 480 0.06 17.14 27.45
C PRO A 480 -0.82 16.04 26.87
N SER A 481 -1.32 15.11 27.71
CA SER A 481 -2.20 14.05 27.24
C SER A 481 -3.43 14.68 26.59
N ALA A 482 -3.98 14.03 25.55
CA ALA A 482 -5.19 14.49 24.89
C ALA A 482 -6.34 14.75 25.89
N GLN A 483 -6.35 14.06 27.04
CA GLN A 483 -7.31 14.29 28.13
C GLN A 483 -7.16 15.66 28.80
N THR A 484 -5.96 16.25 28.82
CA THR A 484 -5.75 17.60 29.35
C THR A 484 -6.04 18.69 28.35
N LEU A 485 -5.87 18.42 27.07
CA LEU A 485 -6.20 19.34 25.98
C LEU A 485 -7.73 19.43 25.73
N PHE A 486 -8.44 18.31 25.91
CA PHE A 486 -9.86 18.19 25.60
C PHE A 486 -10.62 17.49 26.74
N PRO A 487 -10.77 18.13 27.91
CA PRO A 487 -11.40 17.50 29.05
C PRO A 487 -12.86 17.17 28.74
N ASN A 488 -13.19 15.87 28.66
CA ASN A 488 -14.53 15.30 28.72
C ASN A 488 -15.63 16.13 28.04
N ASN A 489 -15.52 16.35 26.73
CA ASN A 489 -16.55 17.08 25.98
C ASN A 489 -17.21 16.23 24.89
N PRO A 490 -18.12 15.30 25.25
CA PRO A 490 -18.85 14.49 24.28
C PRO A 490 -19.65 15.31 23.27
N SER A 491 -20.10 16.53 23.67
CA SER A 491 -20.87 17.39 22.78
C SER A 491 -20.05 17.94 21.62
N TYR A 492 -18.72 18.08 21.78
CA TYR A 492 -17.81 18.49 20.71
C TYR A 492 -17.75 17.44 19.60
N ALA A 493 -17.47 16.19 19.95
CA ALA A 493 -17.43 15.08 19.00
C ALA A 493 -18.79 14.88 18.31
N ARG A 494 -19.90 14.94 19.06
CA ARG A 494 -21.26 14.84 18.51
C ARG A 494 -21.52 15.91 17.45
N LYS A 495 -21.17 17.17 17.72
CA LYS A 495 -21.40 18.28 16.79
C LYS A 495 -20.67 18.07 15.46
N ILE A 496 -19.45 17.52 15.49
CA ILE A 496 -18.70 17.22 14.27
C ILE A 496 -19.37 16.07 13.52
N ARG A 497 -19.69 14.96 14.18
CA ARG A 497 -20.34 13.81 13.55
C ARG A 497 -21.70 14.15 12.92
N GLU A 498 -22.48 15.06 13.53
CA GLU A 498 -23.77 15.49 12.98
C GLU A 498 -23.62 16.14 11.59
N THR A 499 -22.47 16.73 11.27
CA THR A 499 -22.18 17.32 9.95
C THR A 499 -21.99 16.23 8.88
N TYR A 500 -21.50 15.06 9.28
CA TYR A 500 -21.21 13.93 8.37
C TYR A 500 -22.26 12.81 8.50
N ARG A 501 -23.39 13.07 9.19
CA ARG A 501 -24.46 12.09 9.32
C ARG A 501 -25.01 11.74 7.94
N ASP A 502 -25.22 10.46 7.72
CA ASP A 502 -25.79 9.94 6.47
C ASP A 502 -24.96 10.23 5.20
N ILE A 503 -23.63 10.45 5.33
CA ILE A 503 -22.73 10.66 4.18
C ILE A 503 -22.62 9.41 3.32
N VAL A 504 -22.73 8.22 3.92
CA VAL A 504 -22.79 6.93 3.21
C VAL A 504 -24.26 6.59 2.98
N PRO A 505 -24.73 6.55 1.70
CA PRO A 505 -26.13 6.28 1.41
C PRO A 505 -26.58 4.91 1.94
N ASP A 506 -27.77 4.84 2.53
CA ASP A 506 -28.35 3.58 3.01
C ASP A 506 -28.54 2.61 1.83
N ALA A 507 -28.05 1.36 1.96
CA ALA A 507 -28.20 0.33 0.94
C ALA A 507 -29.67 0.02 0.60
N SER A 508 -30.60 0.27 1.53
CA SER A 508 -32.06 0.09 1.29
C SER A 508 -32.63 1.09 0.30
N LEU A 509 -32.03 2.27 0.15
CA LEU A 509 -32.47 3.29 -0.81
C LEU A 509 -32.13 2.93 -2.26
N TRP A 510 -31.06 2.16 -2.48
CA TRP A 510 -30.68 1.72 -3.83
C TRP A 510 -31.56 0.59 -4.37
N THR A 511 -32.05 -0.30 -3.51
CA THR A 511 -32.92 -1.40 -3.92
C THR A 511 -34.34 -0.94 -4.27
N SER A 512 -34.81 0.18 -3.69
CA SER A 512 -36.11 0.79 -4.06
C SER A 512 -36.02 1.59 -5.37
N ALA A 513 -34.92 2.33 -5.58
CA ALA A 513 -34.72 3.12 -6.80
C ALA A 513 -34.47 2.24 -8.05
N GLU A 514 -33.83 1.07 -7.88
CA GLU A 514 -33.68 0.10 -8.95
C GLU A 514 -34.97 -0.67 -9.25
N ARG A 515 -35.85 -0.89 -8.26
CA ARG A 515 -37.16 -1.52 -8.47
C ARG A 515 -38.18 -0.59 -9.14
N GLU A 516 -38.09 0.71 -8.94
CA GLU A 516 -38.96 1.69 -9.60
C GLU A 516 -38.58 1.95 -11.05
N LYS A 517 -37.36 1.62 -11.50
CA LYS A 517 -36.96 1.71 -12.92
C LYS A 517 -37.53 0.60 -13.83
N CYS A 518 -38.17 -0.43 -13.28
CA CYS A 518 -38.75 -1.52 -14.06
C CYS A 518 -40.27 -1.48 -14.26
N MET A 519 -40.98 -0.46 -13.80
CA MET A 519 -42.43 -0.34 -14.02
C MET A 519 -42.79 1.15 -14.11
N GLU A 520 -42.92 1.65 -15.32
CA GLU A 520 -43.94 2.49 -15.95
C GLU A 520 -43.41 3.27 -17.16
N PRO A 521 -44.12 3.38 -18.27
CA PRO A 521 -43.78 4.29 -19.35
C PRO A 521 -44.24 5.70 -18.93
N SER A 522 -43.39 6.46 -18.31
CA SER A 522 -43.70 7.85 -17.93
C SER A 522 -43.28 8.83 -19.02
N ARG A 523 -44.14 9.82 -19.14
CA ARG A 523 -44.14 10.99 -20.00
C ARG A 523 -42.77 11.71 -20.06
N PRO A 524 -42.45 12.39 -21.18
CA PRO A 524 -41.18 13.07 -21.35
C PRO A 524 -41.11 14.29 -20.43
N SER A 525 -40.26 14.26 -19.41
CA SER A 525 -39.81 15.41 -18.67
C SER A 525 -38.33 15.64 -18.95
N GLU A 526 -38.05 16.79 -19.52
CA GLU A 526 -36.75 17.48 -19.65
C GLU A 526 -35.49 16.65 -19.44
N LEU A 527 -35.02 15.97 -20.49
CA LEU A 527 -33.67 15.45 -20.58
C LEU A 527 -32.68 16.61 -20.73
N SER A 528 -32.13 17.10 -19.64
CA SER A 528 -31.13 18.17 -19.66
C SER A 528 -29.67 17.68 -19.75
N SER A 529 -29.40 16.36 -19.73
CA SER A 529 -28.05 15.81 -19.87
C SER A 529 -28.05 14.48 -20.60
N LEU A 530 -27.09 14.32 -21.53
CA LEU A 530 -26.83 13.10 -22.28
C LEU A 530 -25.58 12.41 -21.71
N GLN A 531 -25.57 11.09 -21.48
CA GLN A 531 -24.37 10.33 -21.08
C GLN A 531 -23.65 9.78 -22.33
N ALA A 532 -22.33 9.67 -22.30
CA ALA A 532 -21.53 9.25 -23.44
C ALA A 532 -21.89 7.83 -23.95
N LYS A 533 -22.25 6.92 -23.04
CA LYS A 533 -22.68 5.55 -23.38
C LYS A 533 -24.00 5.47 -24.14
N ASP A 534 -24.85 6.49 -24.01
CA ASP A 534 -26.18 6.55 -24.62
C ASP A 534 -26.21 7.39 -25.92
N PHE A 535 -25.05 7.94 -26.29
CA PHE A 535 -24.93 8.77 -27.49
C PHE A 535 -25.03 7.95 -28.78
N VAL A 536 -25.96 8.32 -29.64
CA VAL A 536 -26.11 7.74 -30.99
C VAL A 536 -25.94 8.86 -32.02
N SER A 537 -24.95 8.73 -32.90
CA SER A 537 -24.55 9.74 -33.87
C SER A 537 -25.63 10.11 -34.90
N SER A 538 -26.57 9.20 -35.14
CA SER A 538 -27.71 9.40 -36.06
C SER A 538 -28.96 9.97 -35.38
N GLY A 539 -28.94 10.17 -34.05
CA GLY A 539 -30.07 10.67 -33.27
C GLY A 539 -30.14 12.20 -33.31
N MET A 540 -31.10 12.77 -34.04
CA MET A 540 -31.29 14.23 -34.12
C MET A 540 -31.53 14.87 -32.74
N GLU A 541 -32.19 14.17 -31.82
CA GLU A 541 -32.43 14.62 -30.45
C GLU A 541 -31.10 14.71 -29.62
N HIS A 542 -30.17 13.77 -29.77
CA HIS A 542 -28.89 13.77 -29.11
C HIS A 542 -28.00 14.92 -29.60
N VAL A 543 -28.03 15.26 -30.87
CA VAL A 543 -27.30 16.41 -31.44
C VAL A 543 -27.82 17.72 -30.88
N GLU A 544 -29.12 17.84 -30.63
CA GLU A 544 -29.71 19.05 -30.05
C GLU A 544 -29.37 19.19 -28.57
N ILE A 545 -29.35 18.08 -27.81
CA ILE A 545 -28.90 18.06 -26.42
C ILE A 545 -27.42 18.45 -26.32
N LEU A 546 -26.56 17.92 -27.22
CA LEU A 546 -25.14 18.30 -27.25
C LEU A 546 -24.96 19.80 -27.54
N LYS A 547 -25.73 20.37 -28.43
CA LYS A 547 -25.69 21.84 -28.66
C LYS A 547 -26.07 22.64 -27.43
N GLN A 548 -27.11 22.21 -26.70
CA GLN A 548 -27.50 22.85 -25.44
C GLN A 548 -26.43 22.71 -24.36
N MET A 549 -25.61 21.65 -24.42
CA MET A 549 -24.45 21.43 -23.55
C MET A 549 -23.18 22.20 -24.00
N GLY A 550 -23.26 22.98 -25.08
CA GLY A 550 -22.18 23.79 -25.62
C GLY A 550 -21.27 23.09 -26.63
N PHE A 551 -21.76 22.01 -27.27
CA PHE A 551 -21.01 21.33 -28.32
C PHE A 551 -21.37 21.87 -29.72
N THR A 552 -20.33 22.09 -30.53
CA THR A 552 -20.44 22.21 -31.98
C THR A 552 -20.20 20.85 -32.61
N VAL A 553 -21.13 20.36 -33.39
CA VAL A 553 -21.09 19.05 -34.06
C VAL A 553 -20.83 19.26 -35.53
N VAL A 554 -19.71 18.78 -36.07
CA VAL A 554 -19.32 18.87 -37.47
C VAL A 554 -19.18 17.45 -38.04
N SER A 555 -19.97 17.13 -39.07
CA SER A 555 -19.82 15.90 -39.83
C SER A 555 -18.83 16.12 -40.97
N THR A 556 -17.78 15.31 -41.04
CA THR A 556 -16.81 15.33 -42.14
C THR A 556 -17.26 14.42 -43.29
N ASN A 557 -16.74 14.64 -44.49
CA ASN A 557 -17.16 13.96 -45.73
C ASN A 557 -16.84 12.43 -45.75
N ASP A 558 -16.03 11.98 -44.77
CA ASP A 558 -15.66 10.57 -44.56
C ASP A 558 -16.56 9.85 -43.54
N GLY A 559 -17.63 10.52 -43.05
CA GLY A 559 -18.60 9.96 -42.11
C GLY A 559 -18.20 10.09 -40.65
N ARG A 560 -17.07 10.77 -40.32
CA ARG A 560 -16.64 11.07 -38.96
C ARG A 560 -17.38 12.25 -38.40
N ILE A 561 -17.57 12.26 -37.09
CA ILE A 561 -18.18 13.36 -36.36
C ILE A 561 -17.10 14.00 -35.48
N GLN A 562 -16.91 15.30 -35.66
CA GLN A 562 -16.06 16.11 -34.81
C GLN A 562 -16.92 16.88 -33.81
N LEU A 563 -16.61 16.73 -32.52
CA LEU A 563 -17.26 17.45 -31.42
C LEU A 563 -16.28 18.47 -30.85
N THR A 564 -16.68 19.74 -30.83
CA THR A 564 -15.92 20.82 -30.19
C THR A 564 -16.77 21.40 -29.06
N HIS A 565 -16.29 21.38 -27.83
CA HIS A 565 -16.99 21.90 -26.66
C HIS A 565 -16.51 23.32 -26.34
N THR A 566 -17.46 24.25 -26.22
CA THR A 566 -17.24 25.63 -25.82
C THR A 566 -18.20 25.94 -24.66
N PRO A 567 -17.76 25.94 -23.41
CA PRO A 567 -18.63 26.10 -22.23
C PRO A 567 -19.48 27.37 -22.26
N ASP A 568 -18.97 28.46 -22.83
CA ASP A 568 -19.66 29.75 -22.95
C ASP A 568 -20.83 29.75 -23.95
N GLN A 569 -20.89 28.71 -24.82
CA GLN A 569 -22.00 28.52 -25.80
C GLN A 569 -23.10 27.60 -25.24
N ALA A 570 -22.94 27.06 -24.04
CA ALA A 570 -23.97 26.24 -23.42
C ALA A 570 -25.20 27.07 -23.01
N ALA A 571 -26.37 26.45 -23.08
CA ALA A 571 -27.64 27.11 -22.77
C ALA A 571 -27.75 27.59 -21.31
N SER A 572 -26.97 27.01 -20.42
CA SER A 572 -26.79 27.41 -19.01
C SER A 572 -25.44 26.96 -18.47
N SER A 573 -24.96 27.56 -17.37
CA SER A 573 -23.72 27.11 -16.68
C SER A 573 -23.79 25.63 -16.25
N GLN A 574 -24.96 25.14 -15.84
CA GLN A 574 -25.21 23.74 -15.52
C GLN A 574 -25.08 22.83 -16.76
N ASN A 575 -25.60 23.26 -17.90
CA ASN A 575 -25.45 22.52 -19.16
C ASN A 575 -23.99 22.48 -19.63
N GLY A 576 -23.21 23.55 -19.41
CA GLY A 576 -21.77 23.57 -19.68
C GLY A 576 -21.00 22.54 -18.83
N GLN A 577 -21.37 22.42 -17.55
CA GLN A 577 -20.79 21.38 -16.67
C GLN A 577 -21.18 19.95 -17.11
N HIS A 578 -22.42 19.74 -17.56
CA HIS A 578 -22.82 18.47 -18.16
C HIS A 578 -22.01 18.16 -19.43
N GLY A 579 -21.66 19.18 -20.21
CA GLY A 579 -20.77 19.02 -21.37
C GLY A 579 -19.37 18.56 -21.01
N LEU A 580 -18.76 19.11 -19.99
CA LEU A 580 -17.45 18.68 -19.47
C LEU A 580 -17.50 17.23 -18.94
N LYS A 581 -18.57 16.87 -18.24
CA LYS A 581 -18.78 15.49 -17.76
C LYS A 581 -18.90 14.51 -18.92
N PHE A 582 -19.65 14.87 -19.97
CA PHE A 582 -19.80 14.06 -21.18
C PHE A 582 -18.44 13.83 -21.88
N ILE A 583 -17.56 14.83 -21.95
CA ILE A 583 -16.19 14.68 -22.48
C ILE A 583 -15.40 13.69 -21.63
N ALA A 584 -15.45 13.82 -20.32
CA ALA A 584 -14.75 12.90 -19.40
C ALA A 584 -15.19 11.44 -19.61
N GLU A 585 -16.50 11.20 -19.73
CA GLU A 585 -17.07 9.89 -20.01
C GLU A 585 -16.62 9.33 -21.39
N ILE A 586 -16.53 10.17 -22.44
CA ILE A 586 -16.02 9.75 -23.74
C ILE A 586 -14.55 9.35 -23.64
N ILE A 587 -13.72 10.12 -22.94
CA ILE A 587 -12.30 9.82 -22.76
C ILE A 587 -12.15 8.48 -22.00
N GLU A 588 -12.95 8.25 -20.96
CA GLU A 588 -12.94 6.99 -20.22
C GLU A 588 -13.35 5.80 -21.11
N LEU A 589 -14.39 5.94 -21.91
CA LEU A 589 -14.82 4.90 -22.86
C LEU A 589 -13.76 4.61 -23.92
N ALA A 590 -13.14 5.65 -24.49
CA ALA A 590 -12.07 5.50 -25.47
C ALA A 590 -10.84 4.81 -24.86
N GLN A 591 -10.46 5.17 -23.63
CA GLN A 591 -9.35 4.53 -22.91
C GLN A 591 -9.66 3.07 -22.56
N ALA A 592 -10.90 2.74 -22.16
CA ALA A 592 -11.33 1.39 -21.88
C ALA A 592 -11.34 0.53 -23.16
N GLN A 593 -11.79 1.08 -24.27
CA GLN A 593 -11.80 0.41 -25.57
C GLN A 593 -10.38 0.17 -26.09
N THR A 594 -9.48 1.16 -26.02
CA THR A 594 -8.06 1.03 -26.35
C THR A 594 -7.36 -0.02 -25.48
N LYS A 595 -7.70 -0.09 -24.20
CA LYS A 595 -7.16 -1.09 -23.29
C LYS A 595 -7.64 -2.51 -23.60
N ALA A 596 -8.90 -2.67 -24.01
CA ALA A 596 -9.46 -3.94 -24.44
C ALA A 596 -8.83 -4.40 -25.76
N GLU A 597 -8.64 -3.52 -26.73
CA GLU A 597 -7.99 -3.79 -28.02
C GLU A 597 -6.51 -4.15 -27.86
N MET A 598 -5.74 -3.44 -27.01
CA MET A 598 -4.32 -3.72 -26.76
C MET A 598 -4.08 -5.06 -26.05
N ALA A 599 -5.03 -5.59 -25.30
CA ALA A 599 -4.91 -6.88 -24.63
C ALA A 599 -5.13 -8.08 -25.57
N SER A 600 -5.46 -7.84 -26.85
CA SER A 600 -5.90 -8.87 -27.80
C SER A 600 -4.76 -9.55 -28.59
N PHE A 601 -3.52 -9.03 -28.57
CA PHE A 601 -2.41 -9.60 -29.33
C PHE A 601 -1.40 -10.35 -28.46
N ALA A 602 -0.78 -11.39 -29.03
CA ALA A 602 0.20 -12.20 -28.33
C ALA A 602 1.28 -12.78 -29.24
N VAL A 603 2.46 -13.01 -28.64
CA VAL A 603 3.53 -13.85 -29.19
C VAL A 603 3.57 -15.14 -28.39
N GLN A 604 3.32 -16.28 -29.03
CA GLN A 604 3.33 -17.61 -28.40
C GLN A 604 4.58 -18.39 -28.83
N ILE A 605 5.31 -18.96 -27.87
CA ILE A 605 6.41 -19.91 -28.17
C ILE A 605 5.77 -21.29 -28.39
N ILE A 606 6.06 -21.93 -29.53
CA ILE A 606 5.52 -23.25 -29.88
C ILE A 606 6.59 -24.35 -29.95
N SER A 607 7.85 -24.00 -30.08
CA SER A 607 8.99 -24.92 -30.07
C SER A 607 10.19 -24.27 -29.42
N PRO A 608 10.97 -24.96 -28.58
CA PRO A 608 10.85 -26.37 -28.18
C PRO A 608 9.69 -26.61 -27.18
N PRO A 609 9.09 -27.80 -27.21
CA PRO A 609 7.90 -28.11 -26.40
C PRO A 609 8.14 -28.12 -24.89
N PHE A 610 9.38 -28.12 -24.42
CA PHE A 610 9.74 -28.09 -23.00
C PHE A 610 9.56 -26.72 -22.33
N LEU A 611 9.42 -25.61 -23.12
CA LEU A 611 9.14 -24.27 -22.58
C LEU A 611 7.66 -24.04 -22.28
N GLY A 612 6.82 -25.05 -22.47
CA GLY A 612 5.39 -24.95 -22.26
C GLY A 612 4.73 -24.01 -23.30
N GLN A 613 3.44 -23.76 -23.14
CA GLN A 613 2.73 -22.77 -23.96
C GLN A 613 2.94 -21.37 -23.37
N VAL A 614 4.12 -20.80 -23.54
CA VAL A 614 4.41 -19.41 -23.10
C VAL A 614 3.72 -18.47 -24.09
N VAL A 615 2.76 -17.70 -23.60
CA VAL A 615 1.99 -16.70 -24.34
C VAL A 615 2.34 -15.32 -23.76
N LEU A 616 3.01 -14.48 -24.55
CA LEU A 616 3.46 -13.15 -24.15
C LEU A 616 2.50 -12.09 -24.70
N ALA A 617 1.94 -11.25 -23.83
CA ALA A 617 1.07 -10.15 -24.24
C ALA A 617 1.84 -9.12 -25.07
N ALA A 618 1.33 -8.76 -26.24
CA ALA A 618 2.02 -7.94 -27.23
C ALA A 618 1.15 -6.78 -27.72
N GLY A 619 1.79 -5.66 -28.07
CA GLY A 619 1.15 -4.50 -28.68
C GLY A 619 1.23 -4.54 -30.21
N PRO A 620 0.15 -4.20 -30.94
CA PRO A 620 0.15 -4.18 -32.40
C PRO A 620 0.83 -2.91 -32.96
N ALA A 621 1.09 -2.93 -34.28
CA ALA A 621 1.42 -1.71 -35.04
C ALA A 621 0.19 -1.18 -35.79
N HIS A 622 0.08 0.14 -35.93
CA HIS A 622 -0.92 0.80 -36.76
C HIS A 622 -0.68 0.65 -38.27
N PHE A 623 0.36 -0.05 -38.65
CA PHE A 623 0.80 -0.24 -40.03
C PHE A 623 1.27 -1.68 -40.22
N GLY A 624 1.41 -2.09 -41.48
CA GLY A 624 1.77 -3.46 -41.82
C GLY A 624 0.56 -4.38 -41.88
N MET A 625 0.81 -5.68 -41.76
CA MET A 625 -0.27 -6.68 -41.86
C MET A 625 -1.13 -6.68 -40.60
N ASP A 626 -2.42 -6.52 -40.77
CA ASP A 626 -3.43 -6.58 -39.70
C ASP A 626 -3.76 -8.04 -39.36
N LEU A 627 -3.33 -8.50 -38.21
CA LEU A 627 -3.55 -9.87 -37.75
C LEU A 627 -5.03 -10.15 -37.40
N THR A 628 -5.88 -9.12 -37.26
CA THR A 628 -7.31 -9.30 -36.99
C THR A 628 -8.10 -9.75 -38.23
N LYS A 629 -7.64 -9.36 -39.44
CA LYS A 629 -8.32 -9.62 -40.71
C LYS A 629 -7.99 -10.95 -41.36
N GLN A 630 -7.04 -11.73 -40.80
CA GLN A 630 -6.60 -13.00 -41.40
C GLN A 630 -7.18 -14.20 -40.66
N GLU A 631 -7.62 -15.20 -41.44
CA GLU A 631 -7.98 -16.52 -40.91
C GLU A 631 -6.77 -17.34 -40.41
N HIS A 632 -5.53 -16.86 -40.67
CA HIS A 632 -4.30 -17.58 -40.38
C HIS A 632 -3.30 -16.73 -39.60
N TRP A 633 -2.74 -17.30 -38.57
CA TRP A 633 -1.64 -16.76 -37.73
C TRP A 633 -0.34 -16.77 -38.52
N VAL A 634 0.62 -15.86 -38.15
CA VAL A 634 1.97 -15.90 -38.73
C VAL A 634 2.86 -16.76 -37.85
N LYS A 635 3.24 -17.93 -38.35
CA LYS A 635 4.13 -18.87 -37.70
C LYS A 635 5.51 -18.84 -38.38
N GLY A 636 6.60 -18.81 -37.60
CA GLY A 636 7.95 -18.89 -38.12
C GLY A 636 9.00 -19.09 -37.07
N SER A 637 10.18 -19.50 -37.52
CA SER A 637 11.35 -19.59 -36.65
C SER A 637 11.86 -18.20 -36.30
N LEU A 638 12.37 -18.05 -35.08
CA LEU A 638 12.87 -16.79 -34.55
C LEU A 638 14.35 -16.57 -34.92
N THR A 639 14.71 -15.33 -35.21
CA THR A 639 16.11 -14.89 -35.37
C THR A 639 16.26 -13.44 -34.89
N LYS A 640 17.50 -12.99 -34.72
CA LYS A 640 17.84 -11.63 -34.27
C LYS A 640 18.43 -10.82 -35.44
N ALA A 641 18.00 -9.57 -35.62
CA ALA A 641 18.57 -8.66 -36.62
C ALA A 641 20.02 -8.25 -36.26
N ILE A 642 20.88 -8.10 -37.27
CA ILE A 642 22.18 -7.49 -37.14
C ILE A 642 22.28 -6.32 -38.13
N PRO A 643 22.41 -5.06 -37.71
CA PRO A 643 22.41 -4.57 -36.30
C PRO A 643 21.05 -4.75 -35.62
N TYR A 644 21.07 -4.91 -34.28
CA TYR A 644 19.89 -5.30 -33.50
C TYR A 644 18.74 -4.27 -33.54
N THR A 645 19.09 -2.99 -33.73
CA THR A 645 18.06 -1.94 -33.87
C THR A 645 17.37 -1.96 -35.25
N ALA A 646 17.90 -2.70 -36.23
CA ALA A 646 17.41 -2.76 -37.59
C ALA A 646 17.14 -1.38 -38.25
N CYS A 647 17.87 -0.36 -37.82
CA CYS A 647 17.77 1.01 -38.37
C CYS A 647 18.63 1.25 -39.62
N LEU A 648 19.60 0.38 -39.84
CA LEU A 648 20.45 0.33 -41.03
C LEU A 648 20.17 -0.94 -41.83
N ASP A 649 20.81 -1.10 -42.99
CA ASP A 649 20.70 -2.34 -43.78
C ASP A 649 21.09 -3.54 -42.93
N VAL A 650 20.22 -4.55 -42.92
CA VAL A 650 20.39 -5.77 -42.12
C VAL A 650 21.46 -6.64 -42.80
N THR A 651 22.54 -6.95 -42.08
CA THR A 651 23.73 -7.62 -42.63
C THR A 651 23.61 -9.15 -42.65
N ASN A 652 22.76 -9.73 -41.81
CA ASN A 652 22.50 -11.18 -41.73
C ASN A 652 21.26 -11.63 -42.51
N SER A 653 21.12 -11.13 -43.76
CA SER A 653 19.96 -11.38 -44.62
C SER A 653 19.61 -12.86 -44.80
N ASP A 654 20.63 -13.73 -44.92
CA ASP A 654 20.45 -15.19 -45.13
C ASP A 654 19.83 -15.88 -43.90
N GLU A 655 20.11 -15.36 -42.71
CA GLU A 655 19.51 -15.85 -41.44
C GLU A 655 18.12 -15.33 -41.22
N VAL A 656 17.79 -14.16 -41.78
CA VAL A 656 16.48 -13.45 -41.60
C VAL A 656 15.43 -13.93 -42.58
N PHE A 657 15.85 -14.34 -43.78
CA PHE A 657 14.93 -14.73 -44.85
C PHE A 657 13.94 -15.84 -44.42
N GLY A 658 12.66 -15.58 -44.53
CA GLY A 658 11.58 -16.49 -44.18
C GLY A 658 11.34 -16.67 -42.66
N LYS A 659 11.91 -15.81 -41.81
CA LYS A 659 11.78 -15.92 -40.35
C LYS A 659 11.09 -14.72 -39.73
N ILE A 660 10.69 -14.88 -38.45
CA ILE A 660 10.22 -13.79 -37.56
C ILE A 660 11.45 -13.21 -36.86
N VAL A 661 11.57 -11.87 -36.89
CA VAL A 661 12.83 -11.21 -36.52
C VAL A 661 12.66 -10.38 -35.25
N LEU A 662 13.57 -10.59 -34.31
CA LEU A 662 13.70 -9.75 -33.12
C LEU A 662 14.53 -8.50 -33.43
N ALA A 663 14.00 -7.32 -33.12
CA ALA A 663 14.74 -6.06 -33.21
C ALA A 663 14.46 -5.20 -31.96
N GLN A 664 15.42 -4.33 -31.58
CA GLN A 664 15.30 -3.46 -30.42
C GLN A 664 14.65 -2.12 -30.80
N ARG A 665 13.84 -1.57 -29.87
CA ARG A 665 13.32 -0.20 -29.95
C ARG A 665 14.48 0.82 -29.86
N GLY A 666 14.30 2.00 -30.47
CA GLY A 666 15.26 3.12 -30.45
C GLY A 666 15.92 3.37 -31.79
N ASP A 667 16.68 4.44 -31.89
CA ASP A 667 17.50 4.91 -32.99
C ASP A 667 16.76 5.34 -34.27
N CYS A 668 15.62 4.78 -34.61
CA CYS A 668 14.80 5.15 -35.76
C CYS A 668 13.32 4.78 -35.56
N MET A 669 12.45 5.24 -36.47
CA MET A 669 11.02 4.96 -36.43
C MET A 669 10.72 3.48 -36.68
N PHE A 670 9.61 3.00 -36.12
CA PHE A 670 9.18 1.61 -36.28
C PHE A 670 8.93 1.23 -37.74
N THR A 671 8.43 2.14 -38.57
CA THR A 671 8.23 1.98 -40.01
C THR A 671 9.55 1.73 -40.75
N ASN A 672 10.64 2.42 -40.37
CA ASN A 672 11.94 2.20 -40.96
C ASN A 672 12.51 0.82 -40.62
N LYS A 673 12.34 0.37 -39.36
CA LYS A 673 12.71 -1.00 -38.97
C LYS A 673 11.94 -2.03 -39.77
N ALA A 674 10.61 -1.85 -39.89
CA ALA A 674 9.77 -2.73 -40.69
C ALA A 674 10.21 -2.86 -42.14
N ARG A 675 10.46 -1.71 -42.80
CA ARG A 675 10.93 -1.69 -44.21
C ARG A 675 12.30 -2.41 -44.37
N ASN A 676 13.25 -2.16 -43.46
CA ASN A 676 14.56 -2.81 -43.50
C ASN A 676 14.46 -4.32 -43.29
N LEU A 677 13.61 -4.79 -42.38
CA LEU A 677 13.37 -6.22 -42.15
C LEU A 677 12.62 -6.87 -43.31
N GLN A 678 11.61 -6.23 -43.84
CA GLN A 678 10.85 -6.71 -45.00
C GLN A 678 11.75 -6.80 -46.26
N LYS A 679 12.66 -5.84 -46.47
CA LYS A 679 13.65 -5.81 -47.58
C LYS A 679 14.50 -7.06 -47.66
N VAL A 680 14.87 -7.62 -46.49
CA VAL A 680 15.66 -8.86 -46.40
C VAL A 680 14.83 -10.14 -46.28
N GLY A 681 13.50 -10.04 -46.47
CA GLY A 681 12.63 -11.20 -46.55
C GLY A 681 12.11 -11.74 -45.22
N ALA A 682 12.08 -10.93 -44.15
CA ALA A 682 11.38 -11.29 -42.92
C ALA A 682 9.88 -11.50 -43.17
N ILE A 683 9.26 -12.47 -42.49
CA ILE A 683 7.81 -12.75 -42.57
C ILE A 683 7.00 -12.09 -41.44
N GLY A 684 7.67 -11.55 -40.45
CA GLY A 684 7.10 -10.82 -39.33
C GLY A 684 8.21 -10.28 -38.45
N ALA A 685 7.87 -9.35 -37.55
CA ALA A 685 8.85 -8.78 -36.61
C ALA A 685 8.28 -8.61 -35.20
N VAL A 686 9.14 -8.77 -34.20
CA VAL A 686 8.85 -8.47 -32.82
C VAL A 686 9.84 -7.41 -32.34
N ILE A 687 9.33 -6.26 -31.95
CA ILE A 687 10.13 -5.15 -31.45
C ILE A 687 10.17 -5.22 -29.93
N ILE A 688 11.37 -5.33 -29.37
CA ILE A 688 11.60 -5.43 -27.94
C ILE A 688 11.96 -4.04 -27.38
N ASP A 689 11.35 -3.68 -26.25
CA ASP A 689 11.62 -2.41 -25.58
C ASP A 689 13.10 -2.30 -25.16
N ASN A 690 13.66 -1.10 -25.29
CA ASN A 690 15.02 -0.79 -24.86
C ASN A 690 15.14 -0.32 -23.40
N VAL A 691 13.99 -0.17 -22.69
CA VAL A 691 13.96 0.20 -21.28
C VAL A 691 14.07 -1.05 -20.43
N GLU A 692 15.22 -1.26 -19.81
CA GLU A 692 15.45 -2.39 -18.92
C GLU A 692 14.40 -2.48 -17.80
N GLY A 693 13.86 -3.69 -17.59
CA GLY A 693 12.86 -3.94 -16.54
C GLY A 693 11.41 -3.58 -16.89
N SER A 694 11.15 -2.96 -18.06
CA SER A 694 9.76 -2.72 -18.51
C SER A 694 9.02 -4.05 -18.72
N SER A 695 7.69 -4.09 -18.36
CA SER A 695 6.86 -5.29 -18.42
C SER A 695 5.38 -4.96 -18.66
N SER A 696 4.69 -5.84 -19.36
CA SER A 696 3.23 -5.75 -19.58
C SER A 696 2.40 -5.85 -18.29
N GLY A 697 2.97 -6.41 -17.22
CA GLY A 697 2.37 -6.43 -15.89
C GLY A 697 2.42 -5.07 -15.16
N ALA A 698 3.39 -4.20 -15.52
CA ALA A 698 3.61 -2.91 -14.89
C ALA A 698 3.10 -1.72 -15.72
N SER A 699 2.91 -1.91 -17.03
CA SER A 699 2.47 -0.85 -17.94
C SER A 699 1.55 -1.43 -19.00
N PRO A 700 0.50 -0.69 -19.43
CA PRO A 700 -0.33 -1.12 -20.54
C PRO A 700 0.50 -1.23 -21.81
N VAL A 701 0.28 -2.30 -22.57
CA VAL A 701 0.95 -2.51 -23.85
C VAL A 701 0.52 -1.39 -24.81
N PHE A 702 1.48 -0.70 -25.41
CA PHE A 702 1.15 0.39 -26.32
C PHE A 702 1.14 -0.06 -27.78
N GLN A 703 0.43 0.67 -28.62
CA GLN A 703 0.37 0.48 -30.04
C GLN A 703 1.50 1.28 -30.74
N MET A 704 2.23 0.65 -31.67
CA MET A 704 3.31 1.32 -32.41
C MET A 704 2.71 2.22 -33.50
N ALA A 705 2.93 3.53 -33.37
CA ALA A 705 2.46 4.52 -34.35
C ALA A 705 3.30 4.50 -35.65
N GLY A 706 2.68 4.87 -36.76
CA GLY A 706 3.38 5.22 -38.00
C GLY A 706 4.09 6.57 -37.93
N ASP A 707 4.82 6.92 -38.98
CA ASP A 707 5.57 8.18 -39.13
C ASP A 707 4.78 9.30 -39.81
N GLY A 708 3.48 9.09 -40.07
CA GLY A 708 2.63 10.02 -40.81
C GLY A 708 2.78 9.95 -42.32
N GLU A 709 3.70 9.11 -42.85
CA GLU A 709 3.85 8.84 -44.27
C GLU A 709 3.01 7.64 -44.71
N ASN A 710 2.91 7.45 -46.04
CA ASN A 710 2.22 6.27 -46.59
C ASN A 710 2.93 4.98 -46.17
N THR A 711 2.26 4.11 -45.43
CA THR A 711 2.77 2.82 -44.91
C THR A 711 2.18 1.61 -45.64
N THR A 712 1.49 1.80 -46.77
CA THR A 712 0.90 0.71 -47.55
C THR A 712 1.92 -0.23 -48.19
N ASP A 713 3.20 0.15 -48.22
CA ASP A 713 4.32 -0.66 -48.65
C ASP A 713 4.78 -1.70 -47.63
N ILE A 714 4.36 -1.58 -46.34
CA ILE A 714 4.71 -2.53 -45.29
C ILE A 714 3.65 -3.62 -45.24
N THR A 715 4.05 -4.87 -45.50
CA THR A 715 3.15 -6.02 -45.60
C THR A 715 3.35 -7.11 -44.54
N ILE A 716 4.39 -6.96 -43.70
CA ILE A 716 4.67 -7.90 -42.62
C ILE A 716 4.00 -7.43 -41.31
N PRO A 717 3.52 -8.35 -40.42
CA PRO A 717 3.00 -8.00 -39.10
C PRO A 717 4.13 -7.61 -38.16
N LEU A 718 3.89 -6.60 -37.33
CA LEU A 718 4.77 -6.18 -36.24
C LEU A 718 4.04 -6.23 -34.92
N LEU A 719 4.70 -6.84 -33.90
CA LEU A 719 4.24 -6.81 -32.53
C LEU A 719 5.31 -6.21 -31.62
N PHE A 720 4.89 -5.51 -30.57
CA PHE A 720 5.77 -4.93 -29.56
C PHE A 720 5.73 -5.75 -28.27
N LEU A 721 6.90 -6.01 -27.68
CA LEU A 721 7.04 -6.59 -26.34
C LEU A 721 7.85 -5.65 -25.44
N PHE A 722 7.46 -5.59 -24.18
CA PHE A 722 8.30 -4.98 -23.17
C PHE A 722 9.59 -5.78 -22.94
N HIS A 723 10.56 -5.17 -22.27
CA HIS A 723 11.89 -5.75 -22.09
C HIS A 723 11.86 -7.13 -21.40
N LYS A 724 11.06 -7.30 -20.32
CA LYS A 724 10.98 -8.58 -19.60
C LYS A 724 10.42 -9.70 -20.47
N GLU A 725 9.34 -9.42 -21.19
CA GLU A 725 8.74 -10.39 -22.10
C GLU A 725 9.67 -10.65 -23.29
N GLY A 726 10.33 -9.63 -23.80
CA GLY A 726 11.32 -9.76 -24.86
C GLY A 726 12.56 -10.56 -24.46
N THR A 727 13.00 -10.44 -23.21
CA THR A 727 14.12 -11.22 -22.66
C THR A 727 13.81 -12.72 -22.67
N ILE A 728 12.57 -13.13 -22.41
CA ILE A 728 12.15 -14.54 -22.48
C ILE A 728 12.40 -15.12 -23.89
N LEU A 729 12.11 -14.34 -24.95
CA LEU A 729 12.38 -14.78 -26.33
C LEU A 729 13.88 -14.81 -26.65
N LEU A 730 14.65 -13.85 -26.14
CA LEU A 730 16.10 -13.79 -26.33
C LEU A 730 16.80 -14.95 -25.60
N ASP A 731 16.40 -15.28 -24.39
CA ASP A 731 16.94 -16.39 -23.61
C ASP A 731 16.58 -17.72 -24.27
N ALA A 732 15.34 -17.90 -24.73
CA ALA A 732 14.93 -19.07 -25.48
C ALA A 732 15.77 -19.25 -26.75
N LEU A 733 16.10 -18.15 -27.47
CA LEU A 733 16.93 -18.19 -28.69
C LEU A 733 18.40 -18.45 -28.37
N ASN A 734 18.92 -18.00 -27.24
CA ASN A 734 20.30 -18.26 -26.78
C ASN A 734 20.48 -19.71 -26.34
N GLU A 735 19.46 -20.31 -25.71
CA GLU A 735 19.50 -21.69 -25.23
C GLU A 735 19.23 -22.71 -26.36
N ASN A 736 18.48 -22.33 -27.39
CA ASN A 736 18.02 -23.21 -28.47
C ASN A 736 18.20 -22.54 -29.82
N GLN A 737 18.90 -23.17 -30.75
CA GLN A 737 19.12 -22.64 -32.10
C GLN A 737 17.83 -22.55 -32.95
N ASN A 738 16.77 -23.31 -32.61
CA ASN A 738 15.49 -23.31 -33.33
C ASN A 738 14.35 -23.05 -32.36
N VAL A 739 13.92 -21.81 -32.29
CA VAL A 739 12.72 -21.38 -31.53
C VAL A 739 11.66 -20.99 -32.56
N ASP A 740 10.52 -21.67 -32.55
CA ASP A 740 9.37 -21.30 -33.38
C ASP A 740 8.36 -20.50 -32.55
N VAL A 741 7.86 -19.42 -33.12
CA VAL A 741 6.85 -18.57 -32.50
C VAL A 741 5.65 -18.35 -33.42
N LEU A 742 4.52 -17.96 -32.80
CA LEU A 742 3.28 -17.64 -33.42
C LEU A 742 2.88 -16.22 -33.07
N LEU A 743 2.66 -15.37 -34.06
CA LEU A 743 2.08 -14.03 -33.89
C LEU A 743 0.56 -14.15 -34.14
N MET A 744 -0.25 -13.78 -33.14
CA MET A 744 -1.69 -14.01 -33.17
C MET A 744 -2.50 -12.95 -32.42
N GLU A 745 -3.79 -12.95 -32.71
CA GLU A 745 -4.82 -12.30 -31.91
C GLU A 745 -5.33 -13.30 -30.85
N LYS A 746 -5.35 -12.85 -29.59
CA LYS A 746 -5.65 -13.71 -28.42
C LYS A 746 -7.11 -14.20 -28.36
N SER A 747 -8.04 -13.44 -28.93
CA SER A 747 -9.49 -13.79 -28.97
C SER A 747 -9.80 -15.05 -29.78
N LYS A 748 -8.93 -15.44 -30.72
CA LYS A 748 -9.14 -16.61 -31.60
C LYS A 748 -8.80 -17.96 -30.95
N GLN A 749 -8.17 -17.96 -29.76
CA GLN A 749 -7.89 -19.21 -29.00
C GLN A 749 -9.07 -19.68 -28.13
N LEU A 750 -10.06 -18.83 -27.84
CA LEU A 750 -11.24 -19.14 -27.01
C LEU A 750 -12.50 -19.48 -27.80
N GLY A 751 -12.40 -19.62 -29.11
CA GLY A 751 -13.51 -19.85 -30.01
C GLY A 751 -13.90 -21.31 -30.21
N GLN A 752 -14.22 -22.05 -29.15
CA GLN A 752 -15.12 -23.17 -29.14
C GLN A 752 -15.94 -23.16 -27.86
N GLU A 753 -17.02 -22.40 -27.89
CA GLU A 753 -18.25 -22.44 -27.09
C GLU A 753 -18.75 -21.00 -26.86
N ASN A 754 -19.60 -20.54 -27.74
CA ASN A 754 -20.85 -19.80 -27.60
C ASN A 754 -21.07 -18.91 -28.82
N LYS A 755 -21.81 -19.46 -29.76
CA LYS A 755 -22.60 -18.66 -30.73
C LYS A 755 -23.85 -18.22 -29.97
N ASP A 756 -24.01 -16.91 -29.86
CA ASP A 756 -25.25 -16.15 -30.05
C ASP A 756 -25.11 -14.81 -29.30
N GLU A 757 -25.04 -13.78 -30.10
CA GLU A 757 -25.43 -12.38 -29.92
C GLU A 757 -24.39 -11.40 -30.52
N GLU A 758 -24.46 -11.31 -31.87
CA GLU A 758 -23.93 -10.15 -32.61
C GLU A 758 -24.78 -8.92 -32.28
N ARG A 759 -24.23 -7.96 -31.55
CA ARG A 759 -24.64 -6.55 -31.62
C ARG A 759 -23.52 -5.74 -32.24
N THR A 760 -23.72 -5.35 -33.48
CA THR A 760 -22.89 -4.42 -34.24
C THR A 760 -22.88 -3.08 -33.53
N ILE A 761 -21.77 -2.71 -32.91
CA ILE A 761 -21.50 -1.35 -32.45
C ILE A 761 -20.65 -0.69 -33.54
N ALA A 762 -21.20 0.38 -34.15
CA ALA A 762 -20.53 1.17 -35.17
C ALA A 762 -19.21 1.75 -34.64
N GLU A 763 -18.12 1.63 -35.42
CA GLU A 763 -16.82 2.23 -35.13
C GLU A 763 -16.96 3.76 -35.02
N ILE A 764 -16.73 4.28 -33.81
CA ILE A 764 -16.59 5.72 -33.57
C ILE A 764 -15.11 6.02 -33.35
N THR A 765 -14.45 6.57 -34.35
CA THR A 765 -13.09 7.10 -34.22
C THR A 765 -13.19 8.59 -33.92
N ILE A 766 -12.81 8.99 -32.73
CA ILE A 766 -12.82 10.40 -32.30
C ILE A 766 -11.38 10.95 -32.37
N HIS A 767 -11.16 11.90 -33.30
CA HIS A 767 -9.94 12.71 -33.28
C HIS A 767 -10.21 14.00 -32.50
N ILE A 768 -9.54 14.15 -31.36
CA ILE A 768 -9.54 15.42 -30.60
C ILE A 768 -8.35 16.21 -31.09
N GLN A 769 -8.59 17.25 -31.88
CA GLN A 769 -7.59 18.24 -32.23
C GLN A 769 -7.74 19.41 -31.26
N VAL A 770 -6.74 19.57 -30.36
CA VAL A 770 -6.66 20.72 -29.47
C VAL A 770 -5.82 21.76 -30.17
N ASP A 771 -6.47 22.70 -30.81
CA ASP A 771 -5.80 23.88 -31.31
C ASP A 771 -5.53 24.86 -30.16
N SER A 772 -4.29 25.24 -30.05
CA SER A 772 -3.64 26.19 -29.13
C SER A 772 -4.56 26.96 -28.18
N VAL A 773 -4.64 26.49 -26.93
CA VAL A 773 -5.29 27.23 -25.85
C VAL A 773 -4.33 28.27 -25.30
N ASP A 774 -4.79 29.52 -25.24
CA ASP A 774 -4.15 30.63 -24.56
C ASP A 774 -3.81 30.23 -23.12
N PRO A 775 -2.55 30.42 -22.64
CA PRO A 775 -2.12 30.01 -21.29
C PRO A 775 -2.94 30.59 -20.12
N GLN A 776 -3.76 31.62 -20.36
CA GLN A 776 -4.63 32.20 -19.32
C GLN A 776 -5.95 31.44 -19.11
N VAL A 777 -6.37 30.58 -20.00
CA VAL A 777 -7.60 29.77 -19.88
C VAL A 777 -7.34 28.45 -19.15
N ALA A 778 -6.10 27.93 -19.17
CA ALA A 778 -5.72 26.70 -18.47
C ALA A 778 -5.65 26.82 -16.93
N GLN A 779 -5.69 28.03 -16.38
CA GLN A 779 -5.68 28.28 -14.93
C GLN A 779 -7.07 28.29 -14.27
N LEU A 780 -8.14 28.14 -15.03
CA LEU A 780 -9.53 28.23 -14.52
C LEU A 780 -10.22 26.87 -14.30
N GLU A 781 -9.55 25.76 -14.52
CA GLU A 781 -10.20 24.42 -14.51
C GLU A 781 -10.15 23.65 -13.18
N LEU A 782 -9.65 24.21 -12.09
CA LEU A 782 -9.61 23.52 -10.79
C LEU A 782 -9.89 24.44 -9.60
N GLY A 783 -10.93 25.25 -9.69
CA GLY A 783 -11.36 26.11 -8.59
C GLY A 783 -12.82 25.89 -8.21
N ILE A 784 -13.15 24.85 -7.45
CA ILE A 784 -14.40 24.83 -6.68
C ILE A 784 -14.15 25.64 -5.42
N SER A 785 -14.44 26.94 -5.46
CA SER A 785 -14.54 27.78 -4.28
C SER A 785 -15.99 27.95 -3.88
N SER A 786 -16.31 27.60 -2.64
CA SER A 786 -17.55 27.94 -1.95
C SER A 786 -17.79 29.46 -2.01
N GLN A 787 -18.88 29.87 -2.63
CA GLN A 787 -19.37 31.27 -2.54
C GLN A 787 -20.05 31.48 -1.19
N SER A 788 -19.48 32.36 -0.38
CA SER A 788 -20.19 33.06 0.70
C SER A 788 -20.70 34.40 0.19
N CYS A 789 -21.95 34.72 0.56
CA CYS A 789 -22.65 35.95 0.21
C CYS A 789 -21.99 37.23 0.75
N PRO A 790 -22.15 38.38 0.10
CA PRO A 790 -21.52 39.64 0.48
C PRO A 790 -22.30 40.42 1.54
N GLY A 791 -21.63 41.01 2.49
CA GLY A 791 -22.11 42.08 3.38
C GLY A 791 -21.23 43.33 3.24
N PRO A 792 -21.67 44.54 3.61
CA PRO A 792 -21.34 45.76 2.93
C PRO A 792 -20.10 46.54 3.43
N GLU A 793 -19.69 47.44 2.56
CA GLU A 793 -18.60 48.42 2.56
C GLU A 793 -18.30 49.16 3.89
N SER A 794 -17.00 49.41 4.12
CA SER A 794 -16.52 50.79 4.43
C SER A 794 -14.97 50.89 4.42
N ALA A 795 -14.49 51.75 3.50
CA ALA A 795 -13.44 52.77 3.62
C ALA A 795 -12.01 52.47 4.07
N GLU A 796 -11.09 52.66 3.07
CA GLU A 796 -9.86 53.45 3.06
C GLU A 796 -8.93 53.51 4.31
N HIS A 797 -7.69 53.10 4.19
CA HIS A 797 -6.48 53.95 4.25
C HIS A 797 -5.15 53.21 4.03
N SER A 798 -4.46 53.66 3.00
CA SER A 798 -3.02 53.97 2.76
C SER A 798 -1.88 53.17 3.39
N ASP A 799 -1.03 52.67 2.50
CA ASP A 799 0.43 52.75 2.29
C ASP A 799 1.45 52.72 3.45
N GLU A 800 2.61 52.16 3.05
CA GLU A 800 3.97 52.24 3.62
C GLU A 800 4.33 51.18 4.69
N ASN A 801 4.97 50.10 4.19
CA ASN A 801 6.20 49.54 4.74
C ASN A 801 6.55 48.17 4.11
N ALA A 802 7.07 48.23 2.88
CA ALA A 802 7.68 47.06 2.25
C ALA A 802 9.04 47.46 1.61
N ASP A 803 9.97 47.89 2.45
CA ASP A 803 11.36 48.03 2.01
C ASP A 803 12.29 48.17 3.23
N ARG A 804 12.46 47.08 4.01
CA ARG A 804 13.57 46.96 5.00
C ARG A 804 13.75 45.57 5.52
N LEU A 805 13.97 44.60 4.68
CA LEU A 805 14.44 43.26 5.07
C LEU A 805 15.08 42.47 3.91
N ARG A 806 15.97 43.19 3.15
CA ARG A 806 16.77 42.53 2.10
C ARG A 806 18.28 42.77 2.18
N GLU A 807 18.80 43.18 3.33
CA GLU A 807 20.25 43.33 3.54
C GLU A 807 20.68 42.82 4.92
N ALA A 808 20.71 41.54 5.11
CA ALA A 808 21.47 40.88 6.19
C ALA A 808 21.49 39.37 6.03
N GLN A 809 22.05 38.81 4.97
CA GLN A 809 22.48 37.39 4.88
C GLN A 809 23.38 37.19 3.66
N SER A 810 24.55 37.78 3.69
CA SER A 810 25.67 37.37 2.86
C SER A 810 26.98 37.74 3.55
N GLN A 811 27.37 36.86 4.50
CA GLN A 811 28.76 36.76 4.99
C GLN A 811 28.76 35.69 6.09
N GLU A 812 29.03 34.45 5.72
CA GLU A 812 29.67 33.41 6.54
C GLU A 812 29.71 32.09 5.76
N VAL A 813 30.52 32.07 4.72
CA VAL A 813 31.04 30.84 4.12
C VAL A 813 32.50 31.10 3.78
N ALA A 814 33.37 30.74 4.68
CA ALA A 814 34.76 30.36 4.40
C ALA A 814 35.46 29.99 5.74
N ALA A 815 35.80 28.74 5.85
CA ALA A 815 36.89 28.16 6.63
C ALA A 815 36.48 26.90 7.41
N LYS A 816 36.76 25.75 6.81
CA LYS A 816 37.61 24.70 7.38
C LYS A 816 37.49 23.44 6.48
N GLN A 817 38.44 23.34 5.58
CA GLN A 817 38.99 22.09 5.07
C GLN A 817 40.17 21.69 5.96
N GLU A 818 40.43 20.36 5.92
CA GLU A 818 41.57 19.62 6.46
C GLU A 818 41.35 19.03 7.87
N GLU A 819 41.07 17.68 7.86
CA GLU A 819 42.05 16.65 8.13
C GLU A 819 41.46 15.26 7.94
N THR A 820 42.06 14.54 7.00
CA THR A 820 41.87 13.11 6.77
C THR A 820 42.81 12.33 7.72
N GLU A 821 42.30 11.36 8.44
CA GLU A 821 43.10 10.20 8.81
C GLU A 821 42.27 8.90 8.82
N ASP A 822 42.86 7.98 8.12
CA ASP A 822 42.56 6.64 7.77
C ASP A 822 42.57 5.71 9.01
N HIS A 823 41.48 4.98 9.28
CA HIS A 823 41.54 3.77 10.09
C HIS A 823 40.60 2.70 9.54
N THR A 824 41.15 1.86 8.67
CA THR A 824 40.66 0.54 8.35
C THR A 824 40.76 -0.38 9.57
N SER A 825 39.63 -0.77 10.14
CA SER A 825 39.53 -1.91 11.06
C SER A 825 38.63 -2.98 10.44
N ALA A 826 39.22 -4.18 10.30
CA ALA A 826 38.59 -5.39 9.81
C ALA A 826 37.38 -5.83 10.67
N PRO A 827 36.40 -6.54 10.13
CA PRO A 827 35.25 -7.01 10.91
C PRO A 827 35.67 -8.13 11.85
N LEU A 828 35.35 -7.99 13.09
CA LEU A 828 35.45 -9.03 14.13
C LEU A 828 34.42 -10.14 13.84
N ASP A 829 34.95 -11.36 13.80
CA ASP A 829 34.15 -12.59 13.64
C ASP A 829 33.39 -12.89 14.96
N TRP A 830 32.13 -12.56 14.99
CA TRP A 830 31.23 -12.71 16.15
C TRP A 830 30.91 -14.17 16.51
N ARG A 831 31.39 -15.15 15.74
CA ARG A 831 31.15 -16.58 15.97
C ARG A 831 31.93 -17.14 17.16
N GLU A 832 33.04 -16.53 17.55
CA GLU A 832 33.84 -17.04 18.66
C GLU A 832 33.29 -16.70 20.07
N GLU A 833 32.42 -15.70 20.20
CA GLU A 833 31.84 -15.35 21.52
C GLU A 833 30.56 -16.19 21.87
N MET A 834 29.91 -16.86 20.91
CA MET A 834 28.78 -17.73 21.21
C MET A 834 29.18 -19.10 21.71
N ASP A 835 30.34 -19.62 21.31
CA ASP A 835 30.82 -20.95 21.74
C ASP A 835 31.35 -20.96 23.19
N ALA A 836 31.56 -19.79 23.81
CA ALA A 836 32.01 -19.68 25.19
C ALA A 836 30.87 -19.78 26.24
N PHE A 837 29.59 -19.74 25.81
CA PHE A 837 28.43 -19.82 26.71
C PHE A 837 27.74 -21.19 26.76
N GLU A 838 28.07 -22.14 25.89
CA GLU A 838 27.52 -23.51 25.91
C GLU A 838 28.15 -24.47 26.93
N GLY A 839 29.09 -24.01 27.71
CA GLY A 839 29.94 -24.83 28.55
C GLY A 839 29.59 -24.95 30.05
N THR A 840 28.44 -24.48 30.53
CA THR A 840 28.08 -24.71 31.95
C THR A 840 26.56 -24.86 32.16
N ASN A 841 26.21 -26.05 32.62
CA ASN A 841 24.95 -26.53 33.24
C ASN A 841 23.94 -27.28 32.35
N LYS A 842 24.32 -28.51 32.08
CA LYS A 842 23.37 -29.65 32.02
C LYS A 842 23.48 -30.44 33.31
N ASP A 843 22.97 -29.95 34.40
CA ASP A 843 22.57 -30.73 35.60
C ASP A 843 21.96 -29.76 36.58
N GLU A 844 20.68 -29.75 36.66
CA GLU A 844 19.73 -29.32 37.67
C GLU A 844 18.51 -28.61 37.06
N LEU A 845 17.42 -29.39 37.03
CA LEU A 845 15.99 -29.17 36.76
C LEU A 845 15.50 -29.51 35.38
#